data_7b97a7214c6dffaf0a9f2ec915841bc1
#
_entry.id   7b97a7214c6dffaf0a9f2ec915841bc1
#
_cell.length_a   1.000
_cell.length_b   1.000
_cell.length_c   1.000
_cell.angle_alpha   90.00
_cell.angle_beta   90.00
_cell.angle_gamma   90.00
#
_symmetry.space_group_name_H-M   'P 1'
#
loop_
_entity.id
_entity.type
_entity.pdbx_description
1 polymer ?
#
loop_
_entity_poly.entity_id
_entity_poly.type
_entity_poly.pdbx_seq_one_letter_code
_entity_poly.pdbx_strand_id
1 'polypeptide(L)'
;MKFKFVASKRDVIIFLIFALFLLYVVALGVLNIPLLASEGRFYGLNPIEAFTGNYLYYTLIFYFISLGGLILSVNSYFFEFEEGIGLSISGKSSGGYSSWAKVKEIKTDKNIEKVNTTDDKSEFAGVPLISNGKELWVDNGEYHTLVIGSTGSGKTQCTILPAMKVLAKKRESIIVTDPKAEIYEKTGGLLKKNGYNIILLNFRNPQNGNAWNPLELPYKLYKNGNQDKAIELLDDLALNILYDESNANSDPFWEKTAADYFSGIALAMFEDTTEDKININSINMTATVGEDKFGGSTYIKEYFSYKEPTSAAYVNASGTVMAPSDTKGGIISVFKQKVKLFASRENLSEMLSHSDFTLDSIGKQPTAVFIIIQDEKRTYHPLATIFIKQAYETLIDVAQENGGKLPVRTNFLLDEFANMPPLKDVTTMITAARSRQVRFTLIIQNFAQLNKVYGKDDAETIKGNCGNIIYLISTELAALEEISKLCGEKKSKKDDKTASTPLATVSDLQRMKQFDQILLRLRKNPFKTSFVPDFKIDWGNCTSPKVGYPTREKQKVQVFDIREFVKEKKAQKMNEVMASIDSRQGSPMGFPFMGDPSNNSSGGGARPMFPPLRSKEPDISVSDIVKKIDEKLAELEKEEKMAKQEKNKENKPVQPNVVKEIKEKTEIKEEEKIPEKKEKKPMSISEYNKSNTNIELLDDDDDFLLDDIDIEKKVNDKLSDLYLDEEVKEEKVVPSYKENKEISIRKQEKEPIEAVYEEIKHDQEKQKTPKEIKYEPYEENDEDKKMIEMLEQQVNEYKEEKEKNNMFKPTTTIKLDDVADDEKFFDNFFDD
;
A
#
# COMPACT_ATOMS: atom_id res chain seq x y z
N MET A 1 18.26 26.80 -48.36
CA MET A 1 16.83 26.93 -48.03
C MET A 1 16.15 25.60 -48.26
N LYS A 2 15.53 25.06 -47.23
CA LYS A 2 14.80 23.81 -47.32
C LYS A 2 13.31 24.15 -47.36
N PHE A 3 12.62 23.70 -48.39
CA PHE A 3 11.19 23.94 -48.56
C PHE A 3 10.40 22.81 -47.90
N LYS A 4 9.54 23.13 -46.92
CA LYS A 4 8.63 22.21 -46.28
C LYS A 4 7.22 22.44 -46.79
N PHE A 5 6.62 21.43 -47.46
CA PHE A 5 5.23 21.52 -47.91
C PHE A 5 4.25 21.33 -46.74
N VAL A 6 3.45 22.36 -46.46
CA VAL A 6 2.58 22.44 -45.26
C VAL A 6 1.08 22.36 -45.61
N ALA A 7 0.73 22.59 -46.87
CA ALA A 7 -0.66 22.69 -47.31
C ALA A 7 -1.45 21.40 -47.10
N SER A 8 -2.69 21.51 -46.65
CA SER A 8 -3.62 20.39 -46.51
C SER A 8 -4.11 19.92 -47.89
N LYS A 9 -4.60 18.67 -47.96
CA LYS A 9 -5.23 18.16 -49.20
C LYS A 9 -6.37 19.04 -49.71
N ARG A 10 -7.09 19.69 -48.78
CA ARG A 10 -8.20 20.60 -49.11
C ARG A 10 -7.68 21.88 -49.77
N ASP A 11 -6.56 22.44 -49.28
CA ASP A 11 -5.97 23.66 -49.81
C ASP A 11 -5.44 23.41 -51.21
N VAL A 12 -4.84 22.26 -51.47
CA VAL A 12 -4.36 21.83 -52.81
C VAL A 12 -5.54 21.72 -53.80
N ILE A 13 -6.66 21.12 -53.39
CA ILE A 13 -7.86 21.00 -54.23
C ILE A 13 -8.44 22.39 -54.56
N ILE A 14 -8.52 23.27 -53.55
CA ILE A 14 -8.99 24.66 -53.75
C ILE A 14 -8.06 25.40 -54.73
N PHE A 15 -6.76 25.26 -54.61
CA PHE A 15 -5.79 25.83 -55.52
C PHE A 15 -5.97 25.32 -56.94
N LEU A 16 -6.17 24.00 -57.16
CA LEU A 16 -6.37 23.45 -58.49
C LEU A 16 -7.67 23.97 -59.12
N ILE A 17 -8.75 24.10 -58.38
CA ILE A 17 -10.01 24.70 -58.85
C ILE A 17 -9.79 26.14 -59.28
N PHE A 18 -9.06 26.89 -58.47
CA PHE A 18 -8.72 28.28 -58.78
C PHE A 18 -7.80 28.43 -60.00
N ALA A 19 -6.83 27.54 -60.16
CA ALA A 19 -5.95 27.50 -61.36
C ALA A 19 -6.78 27.19 -62.66
N LEU A 20 -7.79 26.31 -62.59
CA LEU A 20 -8.70 26.07 -63.70
C LEU A 20 -9.58 27.30 -64.01
N PHE A 21 -10.08 27.97 -62.95
CA PHE A 21 -10.79 29.22 -63.13
C PHE A 21 -9.92 30.33 -63.70
N LEU A 22 -8.67 30.42 -63.30
CA LEU A 22 -7.69 31.35 -63.84
C LEU A 22 -7.45 31.08 -65.36
N LEU A 23 -7.36 29.82 -65.78
CA LEU A 23 -7.25 29.41 -67.16
C LEU A 23 -8.45 29.89 -67.96
N TYR A 24 -9.66 29.73 -67.44
CA TYR A 24 -10.88 30.23 -68.06
C TYR A 24 -10.84 31.77 -68.25
N VAL A 25 -10.48 32.50 -67.21
CA VAL A 25 -10.41 33.99 -67.24
C VAL A 25 -9.35 34.47 -68.22
N VAL A 26 -8.16 33.86 -68.26
CA VAL A 26 -7.08 34.17 -69.19
C VAL A 26 -7.52 33.91 -70.66
N ALA A 27 -8.16 32.76 -70.89
CA ALA A 27 -8.70 32.40 -72.22
C ALA A 27 -9.72 33.46 -72.73
N LEU A 28 -10.63 33.91 -71.90
CA LEU A 28 -11.52 34.99 -72.23
C LEU A 28 -10.81 36.31 -72.46
N GLY A 29 -9.75 36.61 -71.66
CA GLY A 29 -8.97 37.84 -71.82
C GLY A 29 -8.23 37.87 -73.15
N VAL A 30 -7.66 36.79 -73.60
CA VAL A 30 -6.94 36.65 -74.89
C VAL A 30 -7.88 36.82 -76.08
N LEU A 31 -9.14 36.39 -75.99
CA LEU A 31 -10.10 36.59 -77.08
C LEU A 31 -10.72 38.00 -77.08
N ASN A 32 -11.09 38.50 -75.88
CA ASN A 32 -11.87 39.72 -75.79
C ASN A 32 -11.06 41.01 -75.75
N ILE A 33 -9.86 41.06 -75.16
CA ILE A 33 -9.06 42.27 -75.02
C ILE A 33 -8.59 42.77 -76.37
N PRO A 34 -8.03 41.96 -77.28
CA PRO A 34 -7.60 42.49 -78.61
C PRO A 34 -8.80 42.93 -79.45
N LEU A 35 -9.92 42.21 -79.42
CA LEU A 35 -11.10 42.52 -80.22
C LEU A 35 -11.79 43.80 -79.70
N LEU A 36 -11.84 43.99 -78.38
CA LEU A 36 -12.33 45.22 -77.80
C LEU A 36 -11.48 46.43 -78.09
N ALA A 37 -10.15 46.21 -78.11
CA ALA A 37 -9.20 47.31 -78.39
C ALA A 37 -9.16 47.70 -79.91
N SER A 38 -9.35 46.75 -80.86
CA SER A 38 -9.27 46.99 -82.30
C SER A 38 -10.64 47.30 -82.89
N GLU A 39 -11.70 46.69 -82.48
CA GLU A 39 -13.06 46.75 -83.09
C GLU A 39 -14.18 47.24 -82.18
N GLY A 40 -13.87 47.47 -80.90
CA GLY A 40 -14.89 47.87 -79.91
C GLY A 40 -16.00 46.75 -79.70
N ARG A 41 -15.75 45.54 -80.06
CA ARG A 41 -16.68 44.42 -79.97
C ARG A 41 -16.30 43.43 -78.87
N PHE A 42 -17.27 42.83 -78.22
CA PHE A 42 -17.08 41.80 -77.27
C PHE A 42 -17.32 40.41 -77.91
N TYR A 43 -16.31 39.48 -77.80
CA TYR A 43 -16.33 38.12 -78.42
C TYR A 43 -17.41 37.28 -77.74
N GLY A 44 -17.51 37.35 -76.43
CA GLY A 44 -18.42 36.59 -75.63
C GLY A 44 -17.72 35.82 -74.51
N LEU A 45 -18.47 34.92 -73.85
CA LEU A 45 -18.00 34.15 -72.70
C LEU A 45 -17.57 32.69 -73.05
N ASN A 46 -17.53 32.35 -74.36
CA ASN A 46 -17.09 31.04 -74.80
C ASN A 46 -15.57 30.98 -75.00
N PRO A 47 -14.83 30.20 -74.19
CA PRO A 47 -13.37 30.18 -74.23
C PRO A 47 -12.79 29.21 -75.31
N ILE A 48 -13.63 28.44 -76.04
CA ILE A 48 -13.18 27.30 -76.88
C ILE A 48 -12.19 27.78 -77.96
N GLU A 49 -12.39 28.88 -78.59
CA GLU A 49 -11.51 29.40 -79.63
C GLU A 49 -10.16 29.86 -79.13
N ALA A 50 -10.03 30.26 -77.88
CA ALA A 50 -8.77 30.56 -77.25
C ALA A 50 -7.79 29.38 -77.22
N PHE A 51 -8.32 28.14 -77.39
CA PHE A 51 -7.53 26.90 -77.43
C PHE A 51 -7.27 26.37 -78.85
N THR A 52 -7.55 27.19 -79.89
CA THR A 52 -7.34 26.82 -81.28
C THR A 52 -6.40 27.80 -81.98
N GLY A 53 -5.65 27.31 -83.01
CA GLY A 53 -4.81 28.12 -83.85
C GLY A 53 -3.75 28.99 -83.08
N ASN A 54 -3.55 30.21 -83.47
CA ASN A 54 -2.62 31.15 -82.88
C ASN A 54 -2.95 31.60 -81.50
N TYR A 55 -4.25 31.59 -81.14
CA TYR A 55 -4.72 31.97 -79.74
C TYR A 55 -4.26 31.04 -78.71
N LEU A 56 -4.08 29.75 -79.02
CA LEU A 56 -3.57 28.75 -78.05
C LEU A 56 -2.21 29.16 -77.49
N TYR A 57 -1.33 29.63 -78.33
CA TYR A 57 0.04 30.03 -77.95
C TYR A 57 0.01 31.22 -76.95
N TYR A 58 -0.81 32.23 -77.20
CA TYR A 58 -0.97 33.39 -76.34
C TYR A 58 -1.69 33.00 -75.04
N THR A 59 -2.73 32.18 -75.10
CA THR A 59 -3.47 31.69 -73.93
C THR A 59 -2.53 30.95 -72.97
N LEU A 60 -1.68 30.04 -73.47
CA LEU A 60 -0.72 29.32 -72.64
C LEU A 60 0.33 30.22 -72.04
N ILE A 61 0.90 31.16 -72.78
CA ILE A 61 1.91 32.11 -72.29
C ILE A 61 1.33 32.95 -71.16
N PHE A 62 0.17 33.59 -71.35
CA PHE A 62 -0.44 34.44 -70.33
C PHE A 62 -0.90 33.63 -69.12
N TYR A 63 -1.39 32.41 -69.35
CA TYR A 63 -1.76 31.53 -68.25
C TYR A 63 -0.58 31.15 -67.41
N PHE A 64 0.54 30.72 -68.00
CA PHE A 64 1.73 30.34 -67.19
C PHE A 64 2.35 31.54 -66.48
N ILE A 65 2.31 32.73 -67.06
CA ILE A 65 2.76 33.94 -66.37
C ILE A 65 1.85 34.25 -65.16
N SER A 66 0.53 34.20 -65.37
CA SER A 66 -0.44 34.45 -64.30
C SER A 66 -0.43 33.37 -63.22
N LEU A 67 -0.28 32.11 -63.60
CA LEU A 67 -0.12 30.97 -62.68
C LEU A 67 1.17 31.10 -61.85
N GLY A 68 2.26 31.54 -62.50
CA GLY A 68 3.53 31.82 -61.81
C GLY A 68 3.36 32.93 -60.77
N GLY A 69 2.68 34.01 -61.11
CA GLY A 69 2.33 35.09 -60.15
C GLY A 69 1.47 34.61 -58.98
N LEU A 70 0.48 33.76 -59.30
CA LEU A 70 -0.37 33.14 -58.28
C LEU A 70 0.43 32.24 -57.33
N ILE A 71 1.32 31.37 -57.88
CA ILE A 71 2.18 30.50 -57.07
C ILE A 71 3.06 31.33 -56.14
N LEU A 72 3.67 32.39 -56.63
CA LEU A 72 4.48 33.30 -55.82
C LEU A 72 3.68 33.99 -54.72
N SER A 73 2.46 34.43 -55.03
CA SER A 73 1.59 35.07 -54.06
C SER A 73 1.12 34.13 -52.93
N VAL A 74 0.89 32.85 -53.23
CA VAL A 74 0.36 31.84 -52.27
C VAL A 74 1.48 30.96 -51.71
N ASN A 75 2.74 31.20 -52.07
CA ASN A 75 3.90 30.40 -51.69
C ASN A 75 4.01 30.22 -50.13
N SER A 76 3.75 31.28 -49.36
CA SER A 76 3.79 31.26 -47.91
C SER A 76 2.72 30.36 -47.27
N TYR A 77 1.63 30.02 -47.98
CA TYR A 77 0.60 29.10 -47.55
C TYR A 77 0.92 27.61 -47.82
N PHE A 78 1.75 27.39 -48.84
CA PHE A 78 2.09 26.03 -49.27
C PHE A 78 3.43 25.58 -48.77
N PHE A 79 4.41 26.50 -48.57
CA PHE A 79 5.75 26.15 -48.16
C PHE A 79 6.22 26.98 -46.97
N GLU A 80 6.79 26.28 -46.01
CA GLU A 80 7.52 26.87 -44.88
C GLU A 80 9.02 26.78 -45.17
N PHE A 81 9.73 27.85 -44.87
CA PHE A 81 11.22 27.91 -45.13
C PHE A 81 11.91 27.48 -43.84
N GLU A 82 12.70 26.40 -43.91
CA GLU A 82 13.60 25.94 -42.85
C GLU A 82 15.07 26.15 -43.25
N GLU A 83 15.96 26.31 -42.28
CA GLU A 83 17.40 26.33 -42.53
C GLU A 83 17.87 24.94 -43.00
N GLY A 84 18.67 24.91 -44.09
CA GLY A 84 19.17 23.69 -44.71
C GLY A 84 18.91 23.63 -46.21
N ILE A 85 19.42 22.61 -46.90
CA ILE A 85 19.25 22.40 -48.36
C ILE A 85 18.38 21.16 -48.56
N GLY A 86 17.22 21.29 -49.26
CA GLY A 86 16.36 20.15 -49.63
C GLY A 86 14.87 20.42 -49.56
N LEU A 87 14.07 19.47 -50.07
CA LEU A 87 12.59 19.47 -50.00
C LEU A 87 12.12 18.45 -48.96
N SER A 88 11.35 18.88 -47.94
CA SER A 88 10.71 17.95 -47.01
C SER A 88 9.18 17.98 -47.22
N ILE A 89 8.62 16.84 -47.57
CA ILE A 89 7.16 16.66 -47.62
C ILE A 89 6.70 16.41 -46.19
N SER A 90 5.87 17.31 -45.67
CA SER A 90 5.39 17.32 -44.31
C SER A 90 4.80 15.98 -43.86
N GLY A 91 5.33 15.39 -42.80
CA GLY A 91 4.82 14.17 -42.16
C GLY A 91 5.54 13.74 -40.90
N LYS A 92 6.70 14.34 -40.54
CA LYS A 92 7.33 14.02 -39.24
C LYS A 92 7.49 15.30 -38.42
N SER A 93 6.95 15.27 -37.22
CA SER A 93 7.05 16.32 -36.22
C SER A 93 8.48 16.80 -36.06
N SER A 94 8.69 18.11 -36.12
CA SER A 94 9.87 18.75 -35.57
C SER A 94 10.04 18.33 -34.12
N GLY A 95 11.24 17.87 -33.75
CA GLY A 95 11.57 17.34 -32.48
C GLY A 95 11.12 18.23 -31.32
N GLY A 96 10.71 17.60 -30.22
CA GLY A 96 10.42 18.27 -28.97
C GLY A 96 8.93 18.54 -28.63
N TYR A 97 8.01 18.44 -29.62
CA TYR A 97 6.57 18.63 -29.35
C TYR A 97 5.78 17.33 -29.32
N SER A 98 4.82 17.26 -28.38
CA SER A 98 3.91 16.14 -28.26
C SER A 98 2.71 16.27 -29.20
N SER A 99 2.14 15.15 -29.60
CA SER A 99 0.92 15.08 -30.39
C SER A 99 0.07 13.90 -29.96
N TRP A 100 -1.25 13.97 -30.18
CA TRP A 100 -2.09 12.82 -29.91
C TRP A 100 -1.75 11.65 -30.83
N ALA A 101 -1.48 10.48 -30.23
CA ALA A 101 -1.28 9.25 -30.97
C ALA A 101 -2.54 8.89 -31.77
N LYS A 102 -2.35 8.33 -32.96
CA LYS A 102 -3.44 7.80 -33.77
C LYS A 102 -3.79 6.39 -33.31
N VAL A 103 -5.05 6.00 -33.42
CA VAL A 103 -5.53 4.63 -33.12
C VAL A 103 -4.64 3.57 -33.76
N LYS A 104 -4.18 3.79 -35.02
CA LYS A 104 -3.29 2.87 -35.72
C LYS A 104 -1.93 2.70 -35.01
N GLU A 105 -1.37 3.76 -34.45
CA GLU A 105 -0.07 3.71 -33.75
C GLU A 105 -0.14 2.85 -32.49
N ILE A 106 -1.28 2.92 -31.76
CA ILE A 106 -1.50 2.09 -30.59
C ILE A 106 -1.75 0.63 -30.98
N LYS A 107 -2.65 0.40 -31.97
CA LYS A 107 -2.99 -0.96 -32.44
C LYS A 107 -1.83 -1.71 -33.11
N THR A 108 -0.78 -1.03 -33.56
CA THR A 108 0.41 -1.64 -34.17
C THR A 108 1.58 -1.77 -33.18
N ASP A 109 1.38 -1.46 -31.89
CA ASP A 109 2.38 -1.70 -30.87
C ASP A 109 2.61 -3.20 -30.67
N LYS A 110 3.87 -3.62 -30.54
CA LYS A 110 4.28 -5.04 -30.45
C LYS A 110 3.53 -5.84 -29.36
N ASN A 111 3.14 -5.17 -28.27
CA ASN A 111 2.53 -5.82 -27.10
C ASN A 111 1.01 -5.61 -27.04
N ILE A 112 0.42 -4.93 -28.03
CA ILE A 112 -1.02 -4.69 -28.05
C ILE A 112 -1.67 -5.64 -29.04
N GLU A 113 -2.49 -6.52 -28.49
CA GLU A 113 -3.14 -7.58 -29.23
C GLU A 113 -4.66 -7.38 -29.27
N LYS A 114 -5.25 -7.85 -30.37
CA LYS A 114 -6.70 -7.79 -30.58
C LYS A 114 -7.37 -9.03 -29.99
N VAL A 115 -8.40 -8.80 -29.19
CA VAL A 115 -9.29 -9.85 -28.65
C VAL A 115 -10.71 -9.60 -29.11
N ASN A 116 -11.33 -10.60 -29.75
CA ASN A 116 -12.76 -10.59 -30.05
C ASN A 116 -13.56 -10.85 -28.77
N THR A 117 -14.54 -10.02 -28.52
CA THR A 117 -15.34 -10.12 -27.30
C THR A 117 -16.31 -11.28 -27.31
N THR A 118 -16.73 -11.73 -28.48
CA THR A 118 -17.70 -12.84 -28.64
C THR A 118 -17.09 -14.22 -28.58
N ASP A 119 -15.76 -14.35 -28.77
CA ASP A 119 -15.08 -15.65 -28.74
C ASP A 119 -14.98 -16.19 -27.31
N ASP A 120 -15.17 -17.48 -27.12
CA ASP A 120 -15.12 -18.12 -25.78
C ASP A 120 -13.69 -18.19 -25.23
N LYS A 121 -12.66 -18.26 -26.10
CA LYS A 121 -11.24 -18.35 -25.76
C LYS A 121 -10.43 -17.25 -26.43
N SER A 122 -9.29 -16.91 -25.88
CA SER A 122 -8.34 -15.99 -26.48
C SER A 122 -6.90 -16.44 -26.22
N GLU A 123 -6.03 -16.24 -27.20
CA GLU A 123 -4.58 -16.43 -27.05
C GLU A 123 -3.93 -15.27 -26.32
N PHE A 124 -4.60 -14.12 -26.28
CA PHE A 124 -4.08 -12.88 -25.71
C PHE A 124 -4.96 -12.41 -24.56
N ALA A 125 -4.34 -11.86 -23.52
CA ALA A 125 -5.03 -11.25 -22.40
C ALA A 125 -4.21 -10.14 -21.74
N GLY A 126 -4.90 -9.21 -21.11
CA GLY A 126 -4.29 -8.12 -20.36
C GLY A 126 -5.28 -7.00 -20.10
N VAL A 127 -4.76 -5.85 -19.69
CA VAL A 127 -5.59 -4.68 -19.44
C VAL A 127 -6.09 -4.12 -20.77
N PRO A 128 -7.42 -3.96 -20.94
CA PRO A 128 -7.99 -3.37 -22.14
C PRO A 128 -7.65 -1.89 -22.28
N LEU A 129 -7.12 -1.50 -23.42
CA LEU A 129 -6.72 -0.12 -23.72
C LEU A 129 -7.66 0.58 -24.70
N ILE A 130 -8.29 -0.18 -25.60
CA ILE A 130 -9.26 0.32 -26.61
C ILE A 130 -10.41 -0.66 -26.70
N SER A 131 -11.64 -0.14 -26.76
CA SER A 131 -12.86 -0.92 -27.01
C SER A 131 -13.71 -0.27 -28.08
N ASN A 132 -14.21 -1.08 -29.03
CA ASN A 132 -15.25 -0.66 -29.99
C ASN A 132 -16.59 -1.39 -29.76
N GLY A 133 -16.70 -2.14 -28.64
CA GLY A 133 -17.88 -2.91 -28.27
C GLY A 133 -17.92 -4.35 -28.78
N LYS A 134 -17.13 -4.70 -29.79
CA LYS A 134 -16.99 -6.07 -30.34
C LYS A 134 -15.57 -6.58 -30.32
N GLU A 135 -14.62 -5.67 -30.25
CA GLU A 135 -13.20 -5.94 -30.24
C GLU A 135 -12.55 -5.12 -29.14
N LEU A 136 -11.65 -5.75 -28.42
CA LEU A 136 -10.78 -5.13 -27.45
C LEU A 136 -9.32 -5.19 -27.93
N TRP A 137 -8.58 -4.13 -27.72
CA TRP A 137 -7.12 -4.16 -27.84
C TRP A 137 -6.57 -4.11 -26.45
N VAL A 138 -5.84 -5.16 -26.08
CA VAL A 138 -5.32 -5.40 -24.72
C VAL A 138 -3.81 -5.33 -24.71
N ASP A 139 -3.23 -4.91 -23.60
CA ASP A 139 -1.79 -5.04 -23.36
C ASP A 139 -1.46 -6.47 -22.94
N ASN A 140 -1.00 -7.29 -23.88
CA ASN A 140 -0.55 -8.66 -23.61
C ASN A 140 0.90 -8.73 -23.09
N GLY A 141 1.60 -7.57 -23.00
CA GLY A 141 2.98 -7.48 -22.50
C GLY A 141 3.06 -7.58 -20.98
N GLU A 142 4.23 -7.26 -20.47
CA GLU A 142 4.55 -7.36 -19.03
C GLU A 142 4.46 -6.00 -18.31
N TYR A 143 3.88 -4.96 -18.93
CA TYR A 143 3.77 -3.66 -18.28
C TYR A 143 2.75 -3.69 -17.13
N HIS A 144 3.14 -3.08 -16.02
CA HIS A 144 2.19 -2.71 -14.97
C HIS A 144 1.36 -1.52 -15.43
N THR A 145 0.15 -1.41 -14.90
CA THR A 145 -0.79 -0.36 -15.26
C THR A 145 -1.23 0.40 -14.02
N LEU A 146 -1.19 1.72 -14.09
CA LEU A 146 -1.81 2.60 -13.11
C LEU A 146 -3.09 3.21 -13.69
N VAL A 147 -4.19 3.06 -12.98
CA VAL A 147 -5.49 3.62 -13.37
C VAL A 147 -5.89 4.70 -12.38
N ILE A 148 -6.16 5.90 -12.89
CA ILE A 148 -6.52 7.05 -12.08
C ILE A 148 -7.93 7.50 -12.44
N GLY A 149 -8.79 7.58 -11.44
CA GLY A 149 -10.13 8.10 -11.65
C GLY A 149 -10.91 8.26 -10.35
N SER A 150 -11.63 9.36 -10.24
CA SER A 150 -12.53 9.61 -9.11
C SER A 150 -13.64 8.58 -9.02
N THR A 151 -14.39 8.58 -7.93
CA THR A 151 -15.58 7.73 -7.77
C THR A 151 -16.59 8.06 -8.89
N GLY A 152 -17.15 7.01 -9.52
CA GLY A 152 -18.07 7.18 -10.64
C GLY A 152 -17.43 7.44 -12.00
N SER A 153 -16.09 7.55 -12.12
CA SER A 153 -15.38 7.76 -13.39
C SER A 153 -15.47 6.58 -14.38
N GLY A 154 -15.89 5.40 -13.90
CA GLY A 154 -16.01 4.20 -14.73
C GLY A 154 -14.83 3.23 -14.61
N LYS A 155 -13.94 3.34 -13.58
CA LYS A 155 -12.81 2.43 -13.35
C LYS A 155 -13.19 0.96 -13.48
N THR A 156 -14.22 0.53 -12.76
CA THR A 156 -14.70 -0.85 -12.77
C THR A 156 -15.24 -1.26 -14.15
N GLN A 157 -15.99 -0.36 -14.81
CA GLN A 157 -16.66 -0.66 -16.10
C GLN A 157 -15.72 -0.60 -17.31
N CYS A 158 -14.67 0.22 -17.27
CA CYS A 158 -13.76 0.37 -18.40
C CYS A 158 -12.48 -0.46 -18.26
N THR A 159 -12.09 -0.81 -17.02
CA THR A 159 -10.82 -1.50 -16.78
C THR A 159 -11.03 -2.87 -16.14
N ILE A 160 -11.64 -2.94 -14.95
CA ILE A 160 -11.64 -4.19 -14.16
C ILE A 160 -12.49 -5.27 -14.81
N LEU A 161 -13.78 -5.03 -15.04
CA LEU A 161 -14.67 -6.05 -15.56
C LEU A 161 -14.27 -6.54 -16.97
N PRO A 162 -13.89 -5.65 -17.91
CA PRO A 162 -13.39 -6.12 -19.20
C PRO A 162 -12.07 -6.90 -19.07
N ALA A 163 -11.14 -6.48 -18.18
CA ALA A 163 -9.91 -7.23 -17.92
C ALA A 163 -10.20 -8.62 -17.37
N MET A 164 -11.06 -8.73 -16.35
CA MET A 164 -11.46 -10.02 -15.75
C MET A 164 -12.00 -10.99 -16.80
N LYS A 165 -12.86 -10.52 -17.71
CA LYS A 165 -13.45 -11.35 -18.76
C LYS A 165 -12.43 -11.77 -19.81
N VAL A 166 -11.51 -10.89 -20.18
CA VAL A 166 -10.44 -11.23 -21.14
C VAL A 166 -9.42 -12.20 -20.51
N LEU A 167 -9.05 -11.98 -19.25
CA LEU A 167 -8.17 -12.89 -18.50
C LEU A 167 -8.82 -14.27 -18.37
N ALA A 168 -10.15 -14.34 -18.14
CA ALA A 168 -10.93 -15.57 -18.09
C ALA A 168 -10.86 -16.37 -19.40
N LYS A 169 -10.82 -15.69 -20.56
CA LYS A 169 -10.72 -16.34 -21.88
C LYS A 169 -9.37 -17.01 -22.10
N LYS A 170 -8.29 -16.44 -21.60
CA LYS A 170 -6.92 -17.00 -21.69
C LYS A 170 -6.59 -17.93 -20.53
N ARG A 171 -7.40 -17.90 -19.46
CA ARG A 171 -7.17 -18.67 -18.23
C ARG A 171 -5.87 -18.27 -17.49
N GLU A 172 -5.57 -16.98 -17.43
CA GLU A 172 -4.53 -16.43 -16.56
C GLU A 172 -5.07 -16.25 -15.13
N SER A 173 -4.23 -16.47 -14.11
CA SER A 173 -4.62 -16.30 -12.71
C SER A 173 -4.84 -14.83 -12.35
N ILE A 174 -5.74 -14.59 -11.39
CA ILE A 174 -6.20 -13.26 -11.01
C ILE A 174 -6.26 -13.17 -9.49
N ILE A 175 -5.71 -12.09 -8.93
CA ILE A 175 -5.93 -11.67 -7.55
C ILE A 175 -6.57 -10.29 -7.63
N VAL A 176 -7.79 -10.14 -7.11
CA VAL A 176 -8.53 -8.88 -7.21
C VAL A 176 -9.05 -8.44 -5.85
N THR A 177 -8.81 -7.16 -5.50
CA THR A 177 -9.51 -6.51 -4.39
C THR A 177 -10.88 -6.04 -4.86
N ASP A 178 -11.93 -6.38 -4.12
CA ASP A 178 -13.32 -6.10 -4.47
C ASP A 178 -14.06 -5.43 -3.29
N PRO A 179 -13.93 -4.10 -3.13
CA PRO A 179 -14.50 -3.40 -1.98
C PRO A 179 -16.03 -3.50 -1.87
N LYS A 180 -16.70 -3.71 -2.98
CA LYS A 180 -18.17 -3.74 -3.06
C LYS A 180 -18.76 -5.11 -3.33
N ALA A 181 -17.92 -6.14 -3.51
CA ALA A 181 -18.28 -7.49 -3.93
C ALA A 181 -18.92 -7.57 -5.35
N GLU A 182 -18.97 -6.45 -6.09
CA GLU A 182 -19.60 -6.40 -7.41
C GLU A 182 -18.78 -7.13 -8.48
N ILE A 183 -17.46 -7.20 -8.32
CA ILE A 183 -16.57 -7.88 -9.27
C ILE A 183 -16.80 -9.38 -9.18
N TYR A 184 -16.86 -9.94 -7.96
CA TYR A 184 -17.20 -11.34 -7.74
C TYR A 184 -18.58 -11.69 -8.29
N GLU A 185 -19.61 -10.90 -7.95
CA GLU A 185 -20.98 -11.14 -8.41
C GLU A 185 -21.11 -11.15 -9.94
N LYS A 186 -20.36 -10.25 -10.62
CA LYS A 186 -20.43 -10.12 -12.08
C LYS A 186 -19.54 -11.09 -12.85
N THR A 187 -18.46 -11.61 -12.25
CA THR A 187 -17.46 -12.40 -12.98
C THR A 187 -17.23 -13.80 -12.41
N GLY A 188 -17.54 -14.04 -11.13
CA GLY A 188 -17.28 -15.32 -10.47
C GLY A 188 -17.93 -16.52 -11.17
N GLY A 189 -19.16 -16.36 -11.67
CA GLY A 189 -19.86 -17.41 -12.41
C GLY A 189 -19.19 -17.73 -13.76
N LEU A 190 -18.69 -16.72 -14.47
CA LEU A 190 -17.94 -16.91 -15.71
C LEU A 190 -16.62 -17.65 -15.46
N LEU A 191 -15.87 -17.25 -14.44
CA LEU A 191 -14.61 -17.88 -14.07
C LEU A 191 -14.83 -19.36 -13.66
N LYS A 192 -15.87 -19.64 -12.87
CA LYS A 192 -16.24 -21.01 -12.50
C LYS A 192 -16.59 -21.85 -13.74
N LYS A 193 -17.37 -21.28 -14.69
CA LYS A 193 -17.68 -21.93 -15.98
C LYS A 193 -16.42 -22.25 -16.78
N ASN A 194 -15.41 -21.37 -16.72
CA ASN A 194 -14.12 -21.55 -17.41
C ASN A 194 -13.13 -22.45 -16.65
N GLY A 195 -13.56 -23.10 -15.57
CA GLY A 195 -12.76 -24.08 -14.82
C GLY A 195 -11.66 -23.46 -13.98
N TYR A 196 -11.90 -22.26 -13.45
CA TYR A 196 -11.01 -21.66 -12.45
C TYR A 196 -11.19 -22.30 -11.08
N ASN A 197 -10.09 -22.45 -10.36
CA ASN A 197 -10.11 -22.56 -8.92
C ASN A 197 -10.48 -21.16 -8.34
N ILE A 198 -11.59 -21.07 -7.61
CA ILE A 198 -12.06 -19.80 -7.06
C ILE A 198 -11.81 -19.78 -5.56
N ILE A 199 -11.05 -18.80 -5.12
CA ILE A 199 -10.77 -18.51 -3.72
C ILE A 199 -11.46 -17.19 -3.37
N LEU A 200 -12.34 -17.23 -2.38
CA LEU A 200 -13.13 -16.08 -1.96
C LEU A 200 -12.80 -15.72 -0.50
N LEU A 201 -11.98 -14.69 -0.30
CA LEU A 201 -11.68 -14.14 1.02
C LEU A 201 -12.67 -13.02 1.32
N ASN A 202 -13.72 -13.32 2.06
CA ASN A 202 -14.80 -12.38 2.34
C ASN A 202 -14.70 -11.81 3.75
N PHE A 203 -13.91 -10.75 3.93
CA PHE A 203 -13.79 -10.06 5.22
C PHE A 203 -15.03 -9.23 5.59
N ARG A 204 -15.94 -8.97 4.66
CA ARG A 204 -17.23 -8.33 4.93
C ARG A 204 -18.19 -9.30 5.62
N ASN A 205 -18.21 -10.57 5.20
CA ASN A 205 -18.96 -11.66 5.82
C ASN A 205 -18.07 -12.92 5.90
N PRO A 206 -17.27 -13.07 6.98
CA PRO A 206 -16.22 -14.09 7.06
C PRO A 206 -16.72 -15.54 6.99
N GLN A 207 -18.00 -15.81 7.20
CA GLN A 207 -18.58 -17.14 7.07
C GLN A 207 -18.80 -17.56 5.59
N ASN A 208 -18.88 -16.58 4.69
CA ASN A 208 -19.16 -16.79 3.28
C ASN A 208 -17.87 -16.69 2.48
N GLY A 209 -17.30 -17.83 2.13
CA GLY A 209 -16.05 -17.94 1.40
C GLY A 209 -15.04 -18.87 2.03
N ASN A 210 -13.79 -18.74 1.64
CA ASN A 210 -12.68 -19.56 2.09
C ASN A 210 -12.11 -19.09 3.44
N ALA A 211 -11.54 -20.02 4.20
CA ALA A 211 -10.71 -19.73 5.34
C ALA A 211 -9.26 -19.52 4.91
N TRP A 212 -8.54 -18.69 5.65
CA TRP A 212 -7.14 -18.41 5.44
C TRP A 212 -6.46 -18.02 6.75
N ASN A 213 -5.45 -18.79 7.13
CA ASN A 213 -4.63 -18.54 8.30
C ASN A 213 -3.33 -17.80 7.89
N PRO A 214 -3.15 -16.52 8.28
CA PRO A 214 -1.96 -15.76 7.91
C PRO A 214 -0.65 -16.27 8.52
N LEU A 215 -0.72 -17.15 9.54
CA LEU A 215 0.45 -17.77 10.17
C LEU A 215 0.88 -19.07 9.51
N GLU A 216 0.07 -19.62 8.61
CA GLU A 216 0.34 -20.93 7.98
C GLU A 216 1.60 -20.91 7.10
N LEU A 217 1.73 -19.88 6.24
CA LEU A 217 2.90 -19.76 5.37
C LEU A 217 4.20 -19.57 6.18
N PRO A 218 4.29 -18.62 7.13
CA PRO A 218 5.46 -18.51 8.00
C PRO A 218 5.78 -19.82 8.76
N TYR A 219 4.76 -20.52 9.29
CA TYR A 219 4.94 -21.79 9.97
C TYR A 219 5.54 -22.85 9.06
N LYS A 220 4.99 -23.01 7.86
CA LYS A 220 5.49 -24.01 6.87
C LYS A 220 6.93 -23.70 6.46
N LEU A 221 7.27 -22.44 6.21
CA LEU A 221 8.63 -22.03 5.89
C LEU A 221 9.59 -22.33 7.05
N TYR A 222 9.19 -22.04 8.29
CA TYR A 222 9.98 -22.32 9.48
C TYR A 222 10.26 -23.83 9.62
N LYS A 223 9.23 -24.67 9.49
CA LYS A 223 9.36 -26.12 9.58
C LYS A 223 10.17 -26.75 8.43
N ASN A 224 10.15 -26.13 7.25
CA ASN A 224 10.94 -26.57 6.09
C ASN A 224 12.39 -26.07 6.11
N GLY A 225 12.83 -25.38 7.18
CA GLY A 225 14.22 -24.93 7.36
C GLY A 225 14.54 -23.56 6.76
N ASN A 226 13.55 -22.85 6.18
CA ASN A 226 13.71 -21.49 5.70
C ASN A 226 13.29 -20.49 6.80
N GLN A 227 14.08 -20.47 7.90
CA GLN A 227 13.72 -19.74 9.10
C GLN A 227 13.77 -18.23 8.90
N ASP A 228 14.78 -17.71 8.20
CA ASP A 228 14.94 -16.27 7.98
C ASP A 228 13.74 -15.69 7.24
N LYS A 229 13.32 -16.32 6.14
CA LYS A 229 12.13 -15.89 5.40
C LYS A 229 10.83 -16.04 6.21
N ALA A 230 10.76 -17.06 7.05
CA ALA A 230 9.61 -17.27 7.95
C ALA A 230 9.49 -16.12 8.97
N ILE A 231 10.62 -15.70 9.55
CA ILE A 231 10.69 -14.59 10.51
C ILE A 231 10.33 -13.29 9.81
N GLU A 232 10.91 -12.99 8.65
CA GLU A 232 10.59 -11.79 7.86
C GLU A 232 9.08 -11.67 7.59
N LEU A 233 8.43 -12.72 7.09
CA LEU A 233 6.99 -12.70 6.82
C LEU A 233 6.14 -12.61 8.10
N LEU A 234 6.64 -13.15 9.22
CA LEU A 234 5.98 -13.06 10.52
C LEU A 234 6.08 -11.64 11.09
N ASP A 235 7.23 -11.00 10.97
CA ASP A 235 7.43 -9.62 11.40
C ASP A 235 6.60 -8.64 10.55
N ASP A 236 6.51 -8.87 9.24
CA ASP A 236 5.61 -8.13 8.36
C ASP A 236 4.14 -8.29 8.79
N LEU A 237 3.72 -9.50 9.13
CA LEU A 237 2.39 -9.79 9.65
C LEU A 237 2.14 -9.03 10.96
N ALA A 238 3.07 -9.14 11.91
CA ALA A 238 2.97 -8.51 13.23
C ALA A 238 2.88 -6.98 13.13
N LEU A 239 3.76 -6.37 12.31
CA LEU A 239 3.76 -4.93 12.08
C LEU A 239 2.47 -4.45 11.40
N ASN A 240 1.97 -5.16 10.38
CA ASN A 240 0.71 -4.79 9.72
C ASN A 240 -0.52 -4.86 10.65
N ILE A 241 -0.50 -5.74 11.66
CA ILE A 241 -1.58 -5.85 12.65
C ILE A 241 -1.44 -4.80 13.75
N LEU A 242 -0.22 -4.57 14.24
CA LEU A 242 0.03 -3.87 15.50
C LEU A 242 0.49 -2.42 15.33
N TYR A 243 1.16 -2.08 14.22
CA TYR A 243 1.69 -0.76 13.96
C TYR A 243 0.85 0.02 12.95
N ASP A 244 0.54 1.27 13.26
CA ASP A 244 -0.19 2.19 12.38
C ASP A 244 0.66 3.43 12.11
N GLU A 245 1.30 3.47 10.95
CA GLU A 245 2.15 4.58 10.50
C GLU A 245 1.39 5.92 10.40
N SER A 246 0.07 5.90 10.31
CA SER A 246 -0.73 7.12 10.22
C SER A 246 -0.83 7.89 11.53
N ASN A 247 -0.45 7.28 12.67
CA ASN A 247 -0.43 7.89 14.00
C ASN A 247 0.90 8.60 14.29
N ALA A 248 1.21 9.66 13.53
CA ALA A 248 2.46 10.43 13.66
C ALA A 248 2.71 11.01 15.08
N ASN A 249 1.69 11.04 15.94
CA ASN A 249 1.77 11.61 17.29
C ASN A 249 1.95 10.57 18.41
N SER A 250 1.98 9.26 18.12
CA SER A 250 2.22 8.21 19.11
C SER A 250 3.68 7.76 19.04
N ASP A 251 4.29 7.50 20.20
CA ASP A 251 5.61 6.89 20.27
C ASP A 251 5.55 5.47 19.67
N PRO A 252 6.28 5.20 18.57
CA PRO A 252 6.25 3.90 17.90
C PRO A 252 6.78 2.76 18.75
N PHE A 253 7.46 3.05 19.85
CA PHE A 253 8.01 2.06 20.77
C PHE A 253 6.98 1.02 21.22
N TRP A 254 5.79 1.47 21.64
CA TRP A 254 4.76 0.60 22.20
C TRP A 254 4.22 -0.39 21.18
N GLU A 255 3.93 0.09 19.97
CA GLU A 255 3.36 -0.71 18.90
C GLU A 255 4.40 -1.67 18.29
N LYS A 256 5.65 -1.20 18.08
CA LYS A 256 6.73 -2.04 17.56
C LYS A 256 7.14 -3.12 18.55
N THR A 257 7.28 -2.78 19.83
CA THR A 257 7.59 -3.80 20.86
C THR A 257 6.45 -4.81 21.03
N ALA A 258 5.19 -4.38 20.84
CA ALA A 258 4.06 -5.31 20.82
C ALA A 258 4.12 -6.25 19.59
N ALA A 259 4.63 -5.76 18.44
CA ALA A 259 4.84 -6.59 17.26
C ALA A 259 5.97 -7.61 17.48
N ASP A 260 7.09 -7.21 18.09
CA ASP A 260 8.17 -8.13 18.46
C ASP A 260 7.65 -9.22 19.44
N TYR A 261 6.81 -8.84 20.39
CA TYR A 261 6.18 -9.80 21.32
C TYR A 261 5.25 -10.77 20.60
N PHE A 262 4.51 -10.32 19.60
CA PHE A 262 3.69 -11.18 18.74
C PHE A 262 4.55 -12.20 18.01
N SER A 263 5.61 -11.75 17.34
CA SER A 263 6.55 -12.59 16.60
C SER A 263 7.23 -13.60 17.52
N GLY A 264 7.68 -13.16 18.71
CA GLY A 264 8.31 -14.04 19.69
C GLY A 264 7.39 -15.16 20.18
N ILE A 265 6.12 -14.87 20.47
CA ILE A 265 5.12 -15.89 20.86
C ILE A 265 4.87 -16.85 19.70
N ALA A 266 4.68 -16.33 18.48
CA ALA A 266 4.42 -17.17 17.32
C ALA A 266 5.58 -18.12 17.03
N LEU A 267 6.82 -17.64 17.06
CA LEU A 267 8.03 -18.45 16.86
C LEU A 267 8.16 -19.53 17.95
N ALA A 268 7.91 -19.18 19.21
CA ALA A 268 7.92 -20.16 20.29
C ALA A 268 6.88 -21.26 20.09
N MET A 269 5.69 -20.88 19.62
CA MET A 269 4.63 -21.84 19.27
C MET A 269 4.99 -22.69 18.04
N PHE A 270 5.69 -22.11 17.04
CA PHE A 270 6.16 -22.90 15.89
C PHE A 270 7.06 -24.06 16.31
N GLU A 271 7.84 -23.90 17.36
CA GLU A 271 8.68 -24.96 17.90
C GLU A 271 7.88 -26.04 18.66
N ASP A 272 6.88 -25.62 19.45
CA ASP A 272 6.29 -26.42 20.52
C ASP A 272 4.95 -27.04 20.19
N THR A 273 4.25 -26.63 19.12
CA THR A 273 2.91 -27.14 18.85
C THR A 273 2.70 -27.52 17.38
N THR A 274 1.54 -28.07 17.08
CA THR A 274 1.12 -28.56 15.76
C THR A 274 0.43 -27.48 14.95
N GLU A 275 0.39 -27.64 13.61
CA GLU A 275 -0.14 -26.67 12.66
C GLU A 275 -1.56 -26.23 12.98
N ASP A 276 -2.44 -27.14 13.43
CA ASP A 276 -3.83 -26.89 13.76
C ASP A 276 -4.03 -25.89 14.92
N LYS A 277 -3.02 -25.75 15.79
CA LYS A 277 -3.00 -24.80 16.91
C LYS A 277 -2.27 -23.50 16.59
N ILE A 278 -1.66 -23.37 15.43
CA ILE A 278 -0.97 -22.15 15.02
C ILE A 278 -1.98 -21.18 14.39
N ASN A 279 -2.48 -20.24 15.18
CA ASN A 279 -3.39 -19.19 14.72
C ASN A 279 -3.37 -17.97 15.66
N ILE A 280 -3.97 -16.86 15.23
CA ILE A 280 -3.99 -15.60 16.02
C ILE A 280 -4.69 -15.79 17.38
N ASN A 281 -5.65 -16.71 17.50
CA ASN A 281 -6.33 -16.98 18.78
C ASN A 281 -5.38 -17.59 19.81
N SER A 282 -4.52 -18.50 19.38
CA SER A 282 -3.48 -19.11 20.20
C SER A 282 -2.47 -18.05 20.70
N ILE A 283 -2.05 -17.14 19.82
CA ILE A 283 -1.16 -16.03 20.21
C ILE A 283 -1.86 -15.11 21.22
N ASN A 284 -3.11 -14.75 20.98
CA ASN A 284 -3.88 -13.92 21.91
C ASN A 284 -4.10 -14.60 23.26
N MET A 285 -4.41 -15.90 23.26
CA MET A 285 -4.56 -16.68 24.49
C MET A 285 -3.24 -16.76 25.25
N THR A 286 -2.14 -17.08 24.59
CA THR A 286 -0.79 -17.13 25.18
C THR A 286 -0.40 -15.80 25.80
N ALA A 287 -0.61 -14.67 25.12
CA ALA A 287 -0.31 -13.34 25.64
C ALA A 287 -1.25 -12.91 26.80
N THR A 288 -2.48 -13.44 26.85
CA THR A 288 -3.47 -13.05 27.87
C THR A 288 -3.37 -13.91 29.10
N VAL A 289 -3.45 -15.23 28.92
CA VAL A 289 -3.41 -16.23 30.00
C VAL A 289 -1.98 -16.45 30.51
N GLY A 290 -0.98 -16.20 29.65
CA GLY A 290 0.41 -16.28 30.05
C GLY A 290 0.82 -15.34 31.16
N GLU A 291 0.05 -14.26 31.41
CA GLU A 291 0.29 -13.35 32.53
C GLU A 291 -0.32 -13.84 33.85
N ASP A 292 -1.06 -14.93 33.85
CA ASP A 292 -1.54 -15.55 35.11
C ASP A 292 -0.35 -16.04 35.92
N LYS A 293 -0.49 -15.98 37.24
CA LYS A 293 0.59 -16.36 38.15
C LYS A 293 0.81 -17.86 38.19
N PHE A 294 2.08 -18.25 38.22
CA PHE A 294 2.54 -19.61 38.32
C PHE A 294 3.82 -19.70 39.17
N GLY A 295 3.71 -20.33 40.36
CA GLY A 295 4.88 -20.64 41.21
C GLY A 295 5.80 -19.46 41.56
N GLY A 296 5.26 -18.26 41.77
CA GLY A 296 6.01 -17.04 42.08
C GLY A 296 6.45 -16.23 40.84
N SER A 297 6.10 -16.71 39.64
CA SER A 297 6.32 -16.05 38.35
C SER A 297 5.02 -15.95 37.57
N THR A 298 5.06 -15.86 36.24
CA THR A 298 3.92 -15.96 35.33
C THR A 298 4.13 -17.12 34.35
N TYR A 299 3.06 -17.70 33.82
CA TYR A 299 3.15 -18.77 32.81
C TYR A 299 4.02 -18.36 31.62
N ILE A 300 3.90 -17.14 31.12
CA ILE A 300 4.70 -16.66 29.97
C ILE A 300 6.19 -16.60 30.30
N LYS A 301 6.55 -16.14 31.49
CA LYS A 301 7.94 -16.08 31.92
C LYS A 301 8.53 -17.48 32.12
N GLU A 302 7.75 -18.40 32.67
CA GLU A 302 8.14 -19.81 32.79
C GLU A 302 8.28 -20.46 31.40
N TYR A 303 7.35 -20.19 30.48
CA TYR A 303 7.39 -20.70 29.11
C TYR A 303 8.68 -20.30 28.39
N PHE A 304 9.04 -19.00 28.42
CA PHE A 304 10.26 -18.52 27.79
C PHE A 304 11.54 -18.94 28.54
N SER A 305 11.44 -19.37 29.81
CA SER A 305 12.61 -19.95 30.51
C SER A 305 13.03 -21.31 29.94
N TYR A 306 12.19 -21.95 29.14
CA TYR A 306 12.50 -23.20 28.44
C TYR A 306 13.12 -22.97 27.05
N LYS A 307 13.18 -21.72 26.58
CA LYS A 307 13.75 -21.34 25.29
C LYS A 307 15.22 -20.97 25.42
N GLU A 308 16.01 -21.32 24.39
CA GLU A 308 17.39 -20.90 24.32
C GLU A 308 17.46 -19.35 24.22
N PRO A 309 18.33 -18.68 25.00
CA PRO A 309 18.45 -17.22 24.97
C PRO A 309 18.84 -16.64 23.61
N THR A 310 19.48 -17.42 22.77
CA THR A 310 19.87 -17.06 21.39
C THR A 310 18.82 -17.37 20.36
N SER A 311 17.71 -18.05 20.73
CA SER A 311 16.65 -18.36 19.78
C SER A 311 15.89 -17.09 19.36
N ALA A 312 15.48 -17.04 18.10
CA ALA A 312 14.68 -15.92 17.57
C ALA A 312 13.39 -15.72 18.40
N ALA A 313 12.77 -16.79 18.89
CA ALA A 313 11.60 -16.71 19.77
C ALA A 313 11.92 -15.94 21.07
N TYR A 314 13.04 -16.27 21.73
CA TYR A 314 13.42 -15.60 22.96
C TYR A 314 13.84 -14.15 22.72
N VAL A 315 14.65 -13.89 21.69
CA VAL A 315 15.15 -12.55 21.35
C VAL A 315 13.96 -11.59 21.13
N ASN A 316 12.98 -11.99 20.34
CA ASN A 316 11.82 -11.15 20.06
C ASN A 316 10.91 -10.93 21.28
N ALA A 317 10.68 -11.97 22.12
CA ALA A 317 9.76 -11.84 23.25
C ALA A 317 10.40 -11.25 24.50
N SER A 318 11.71 -11.38 24.69
CA SER A 318 12.41 -11.07 25.95
C SER A 318 12.25 -9.62 26.37
N GLY A 319 12.27 -8.68 25.42
CA GLY A 319 12.05 -7.26 25.65
C GLY A 319 10.75 -6.97 26.41
N THR A 320 9.68 -7.72 26.12
CA THR A 320 8.38 -7.61 26.80
C THR A 320 8.31 -8.52 28.03
N VAL A 321 8.69 -9.79 27.91
CA VAL A 321 8.56 -10.79 28.97
C VAL A 321 9.37 -10.41 30.22
N MET A 322 10.56 -9.82 30.03
CA MET A 322 11.48 -9.42 31.10
C MET A 322 11.35 -7.93 31.49
N ALA A 323 10.50 -7.17 30.81
CA ALA A 323 10.30 -5.75 31.10
C ALA A 323 9.78 -5.52 32.54
N PRO A 324 10.05 -4.35 33.13
CA PRO A 324 9.41 -3.90 34.37
C PRO A 324 7.89 -3.90 34.22
N SER A 325 7.18 -4.12 35.35
CA SER A 325 5.72 -4.31 35.38
C SER A 325 4.95 -3.24 34.61
N ASP A 326 5.30 -1.97 34.76
CA ASP A 326 4.58 -0.85 34.16
C ASP A 326 4.80 -0.79 32.65
N THR A 327 6.05 -0.93 32.19
CA THR A 327 6.39 -0.99 30.77
C THR A 327 5.72 -2.19 30.11
N LYS A 328 5.82 -3.38 30.74
CA LYS A 328 5.17 -4.59 30.28
C LYS A 328 3.64 -4.42 30.16
N GLY A 329 3.03 -3.80 31.18
CA GLY A 329 1.60 -3.52 31.20
C GLY A 329 1.16 -2.62 30.02
N GLY A 330 1.95 -1.61 29.68
CA GLY A 330 1.72 -0.74 28.54
C GLY A 330 1.77 -1.51 27.19
N ILE A 331 2.83 -2.27 26.97
CA ILE A 331 3.02 -3.08 25.74
C ILE A 331 1.87 -4.08 25.56
N ILE A 332 1.54 -4.83 26.63
CA ILE A 332 0.46 -5.82 26.61
C ILE A 332 -0.90 -5.16 26.37
N SER A 333 -1.13 -3.95 26.88
CA SER A 333 -2.37 -3.20 26.65
C SER A 333 -2.53 -2.88 25.17
N VAL A 334 -1.49 -2.37 24.50
CA VAL A 334 -1.48 -2.10 23.06
C VAL A 334 -1.70 -3.40 22.27
N PHE A 335 -0.95 -4.45 22.60
CA PHE A 335 -1.10 -5.77 22.00
C PHE A 335 -2.55 -6.26 22.07
N LYS A 336 -3.14 -6.29 23.26
CA LYS A 336 -4.51 -6.76 23.49
C LYS A 336 -5.53 -5.91 22.74
N GLN A 337 -5.36 -4.60 22.69
CA GLN A 337 -6.27 -3.70 21.98
C GLN A 337 -6.33 -4.03 20.49
N LYS A 338 -5.17 -4.22 19.84
CA LYS A 338 -5.07 -4.47 18.41
C LYS A 338 -5.46 -5.91 18.03
N VAL A 339 -4.96 -6.91 18.77
CA VAL A 339 -5.21 -8.34 18.49
C VAL A 339 -6.64 -8.78 18.85
N LYS A 340 -7.27 -8.16 19.86
CA LYS A 340 -8.66 -8.43 20.24
C LYS A 340 -9.62 -8.40 19.05
N LEU A 341 -9.37 -7.50 18.08
CA LEU A 341 -10.20 -7.36 16.89
C LEU A 341 -10.36 -8.68 16.13
N PHE A 342 -9.28 -9.44 16.01
CA PHE A 342 -9.21 -10.69 15.25
C PHE A 342 -9.67 -11.89 16.06
N ALA A 343 -9.47 -11.87 17.38
CA ALA A 343 -9.78 -12.97 18.27
C ALA A 343 -11.23 -12.94 18.85
N SER A 344 -11.84 -11.75 18.99
CA SER A 344 -13.16 -11.61 19.63
C SER A 344 -14.35 -11.79 18.68
N ARG A 345 -14.13 -11.79 17.37
CA ARG A 345 -15.20 -11.93 16.37
C ARG A 345 -15.23 -13.37 15.88
N GLU A 346 -16.19 -14.16 16.35
CA GLU A 346 -16.25 -15.61 16.15
C GLU A 346 -16.04 -16.04 14.70
N ASN A 347 -16.78 -15.47 13.74
CA ASN A 347 -16.67 -15.86 12.33
C ASN A 347 -15.32 -15.45 11.69
N LEU A 348 -14.74 -14.32 12.10
CA LEU A 348 -13.42 -13.90 11.62
C LEU A 348 -12.33 -14.73 12.28
N SER A 349 -12.43 -14.97 13.56
CA SER A 349 -11.52 -15.80 14.36
C SER A 349 -11.43 -17.21 13.78
N GLU A 350 -12.57 -17.79 13.40
CA GLU A 350 -12.63 -19.09 12.74
C GLU A 350 -12.03 -19.05 11.33
N MET A 351 -12.38 -18.03 10.51
CA MET A 351 -11.82 -17.85 9.17
C MET A 351 -10.29 -17.75 9.17
N LEU A 352 -9.69 -17.15 10.21
CA LEU A 352 -8.25 -16.94 10.33
C LEU A 352 -7.54 -18.07 11.12
N SER A 353 -8.22 -19.16 11.45
CA SER A 353 -7.64 -20.25 12.25
C SER A 353 -7.04 -21.38 11.43
N HIS A 354 -7.43 -21.53 10.17
CA HIS A 354 -6.97 -22.58 9.26
C HIS A 354 -7.05 -22.07 7.81
N SER A 355 -6.46 -22.79 6.86
CA SER A 355 -6.62 -22.52 5.44
C SER A 355 -7.23 -23.73 4.74
N ASP A 356 -8.13 -23.50 3.79
CA ASP A 356 -8.77 -24.52 2.97
C ASP A 356 -8.27 -24.52 1.51
N PHE A 357 -7.22 -23.77 1.22
CA PHE A 357 -6.52 -23.71 -0.06
C PHE A 357 -5.01 -23.47 0.16
N THR A 358 -4.22 -23.64 -0.91
CA THR A 358 -2.78 -23.36 -0.91
C THR A 358 -2.45 -22.16 -1.81
N LEU A 359 -1.55 -21.28 -1.36
CA LEU A 359 -1.17 -20.07 -2.11
C LEU A 359 -0.43 -20.39 -3.42
N ASP A 360 0.35 -21.48 -3.47
CA ASP A 360 1.09 -21.90 -4.66
C ASP A 360 0.16 -22.31 -5.83
N SER A 361 -1.07 -22.72 -5.53
CA SER A 361 -2.10 -23.04 -6.53
C SER A 361 -2.35 -21.87 -7.49
N ILE A 362 -2.17 -20.61 -7.02
CA ILE A 362 -2.39 -19.39 -7.81
C ILE A 362 -1.42 -19.31 -9.00
N GLY A 363 -0.16 -19.70 -8.78
CA GLY A 363 0.87 -19.71 -9.83
C GLY A 363 0.91 -21.00 -10.68
N LYS A 364 0.36 -22.11 -10.16
CA LYS A 364 0.44 -23.44 -10.79
C LYS A 364 -0.76 -23.77 -11.66
N GLN A 365 -1.95 -23.23 -11.36
CA GLN A 365 -3.18 -23.49 -12.12
C GLN A 365 -4.04 -22.21 -12.21
N PRO A 366 -4.93 -22.08 -13.22
CA PRO A 366 -5.82 -20.96 -13.33
C PRO A 366 -6.67 -20.78 -12.06
N THR A 367 -6.33 -19.78 -11.27
CA THR A 367 -6.96 -19.47 -9.98
C THR A 367 -7.42 -18.01 -9.95
N ALA A 368 -8.61 -17.78 -9.42
CA ALA A 368 -9.14 -16.44 -9.22
C ALA A 368 -9.40 -16.20 -7.73
N VAL A 369 -8.64 -15.28 -7.14
CA VAL A 369 -8.78 -14.86 -5.76
C VAL A 369 -9.54 -13.55 -5.70
N PHE A 370 -10.64 -13.53 -4.97
CA PHE A 370 -11.41 -12.33 -4.68
C PHE A 370 -11.22 -11.95 -3.21
N ILE A 371 -10.73 -10.75 -2.97
CA ILE A 371 -10.54 -10.20 -1.63
C ILE A 371 -11.62 -9.15 -1.40
N ILE A 372 -12.71 -9.56 -0.73
CA ILE A 372 -13.83 -8.68 -0.41
C ILE A 372 -13.54 -7.99 0.91
N ILE A 373 -13.26 -6.68 0.86
CA ILE A 373 -13.00 -5.81 2.02
C ILE A 373 -13.99 -4.66 2.03
N GLN A 374 -14.26 -4.11 3.22
CA GLN A 374 -15.19 -2.97 3.35
C GLN A 374 -14.46 -1.68 2.93
N ASP A 375 -15.04 -0.91 1.99
CA ASP A 375 -14.54 0.41 1.60
C ASP A 375 -14.85 1.49 2.66
N GLU A 376 -15.94 1.32 3.40
CA GLU A 376 -16.37 2.23 4.45
C GLU A 376 -15.59 2.09 5.78
N LYS A 377 -14.80 1.02 5.96
CA LYS A 377 -14.03 0.75 7.19
C LYS A 377 -12.67 0.13 6.87
N ARG A 378 -11.62 0.74 7.38
CA ARG A 378 -10.24 0.26 7.17
C ARG A 378 -9.83 -0.91 8.07
N THR A 379 -10.71 -1.39 8.93
CA THR A 379 -10.42 -2.37 9.98
C THR A 379 -9.75 -3.66 9.50
N TYR A 380 -10.13 -4.15 8.30
CA TYR A 380 -9.63 -5.42 7.75
C TYR A 380 -8.67 -5.25 6.57
N HIS A 381 -8.38 -4.01 6.19
CA HIS A 381 -7.43 -3.74 5.11
C HIS A 381 -6.02 -4.31 5.39
N PRO A 382 -5.50 -4.33 6.64
CA PRO A 382 -4.24 -5.00 6.94
C PRO A 382 -4.21 -6.47 6.52
N LEU A 383 -5.30 -7.21 6.69
CA LEU A 383 -5.38 -8.62 6.27
C LEU A 383 -5.26 -8.78 4.74
N ALA A 384 -5.86 -7.86 3.97
CA ALA A 384 -5.72 -7.86 2.52
C ALA A 384 -4.26 -7.58 2.10
N THR A 385 -3.60 -6.61 2.74
CA THR A 385 -2.19 -6.28 2.49
C THR A 385 -1.29 -7.48 2.78
N ILE A 386 -1.48 -8.15 3.92
CA ILE A 386 -0.73 -9.34 4.31
C ILE A 386 -0.95 -10.47 3.29
N PHE A 387 -2.19 -10.71 2.89
CA PHE A 387 -2.50 -11.73 1.90
C PHE A 387 -1.81 -11.46 0.55
N ILE A 388 -1.86 -10.22 0.06
CA ILE A 388 -1.20 -9.81 -1.19
C ILE A 388 0.31 -10.04 -1.10
N LYS A 389 0.95 -9.68 0.02
CA LYS A 389 2.38 -9.90 0.24
C LYS A 389 2.72 -11.38 0.25
N GLN A 390 2.01 -12.21 1.03
CA GLN A 390 2.25 -13.64 1.11
C GLN A 390 1.98 -14.35 -0.23
N ALA A 391 0.92 -13.97 -0.94
CA ALA A 391 0.66 -14.50 -2.27
C ALA A 391 1.78 -14.14 -3.25
N TYR A 392 2.28 -12.90 -3.23
CA TYR A 392 3.39 -12.48 -4.07
C TYR A 392 4.67 -13.28 -3.77
N GLU A 393 5.07 -13.41 -2.49
CA GLU A 393 6.24 -14.17 -2.09
C GLU A 393 6.15 -15.63 -2.52
N THR A 394 5.00 -16.25 -2.35
CA THR A 394 4.76 -17.63 -2.83
C THR A 394 4.86 -17.73 -4.35
N LEU A 395 4.35 -16.73 -5.09
CA LEU A 395 4.47 -16.70 -6.56
C LEU A 395 5.93 -16.55 -7.02
N ILE A 396 6.75 -15.81 -6.28
CA ILE A 396 8.19 -15.71 -6.56
C ILE A 396 8.86 -17.08 -6.38
N ASP A 397 8.54 -17.80 -5.30
CA ASP A 397 9.09 -19.13 -5.06
C ASP A 397 8.67 -20.12 -6.17
N VAL A 398 7.36 -20.14 -6.54
CA VAL A 398 6.85 -20.96 -7.67
C VAL A 398 7.55 -20.59 -8.98
N ALA A 399 7.81 -19.31 -9.23
CA ALA A 399 8.53 -18.90 -10.44
C ALA A 399 9.98 -19.37 -10.42
N GLN A 400 10.66 -19.32 -9.28
CA GLN A 400 12.05 -19.82 -9.13
C GLN A 400 12.11 -21.34 -9.37
N GLU A 401 11.20 -22.11 -8.79
CA GLU A 401 11.07 -23.55 -9.02
C GLU A 401 10.84 -23.89 -10.50
N ASN A 402 10.16 -23.01 -11.24
CA ASN A 402 9.81 -23.20 -12.65
C ASN A 402 10.75 -22.43 -13.62
N GLY A 403 12.02 -22.27 -13.27
CA GLY A 403 13.02 -21.66 -14.17
C GLY A 403 12.88 -20.16 -14.34
N GLY A 404 12.37 -19.44 -13.34
CA GLY A 404 12.29 -17.97 -13.28
C GLY A 404 10.99 -17.39 -13.80
N LYS A 405 10.00 -18.20 -14.18
CA LYS A 405 8.69 -17.74 -14.68
C LYS A 405 7.58 -18.60 -14.13
N LEU A 406 6.44 -17.99 -13.85
CA LEU A 406 5.25 -18.73 -13.42
C LEU A 406 4.72 -19.65 -14.54
N PRO A 407 4.24 -20.85 -14.21
CA PRO A 407 3.50 -21.71 -15.13
C PRO A 407 2.24 -21.04 -15.66
N VAL A 408 1.52 -20.31 -14.82
CA VAL A 408 0.35 -19.52 -15.16
C VAL A 408 0.60 -18.07 -14.78
N ARG A 409 0.55 -17.16 -15.78
CA ARG A 409 0.69 -15.73 -15.54
C ARG A 409 -0.34 -15.26 -14.53
N THR A 410 0.08 -14.47 -13.54
CA THR A 410 -0.79 -13.95 -12.47
C THR A 410 -0.95 -12.44 -12.58
N ASN A 411 -2.19 -11.97 -12.46
CA ASN A 411 -2.57 -10.56 -12.55
C ASN A 411 -3.16 -10.08 -11.23
N PHE A 412 -2.52 -9.09 -10.60
CA PHE A 412 -3.05 -8.37 -9.46
C PHE A 412 -3.86 -7.18 -9.95
N LEU A 413 -5.16 -7.18 -9.72
CA LEU A 413 -6.08 -6.08 -10.01
C LEU A 413 -6.48 -5.44 -8.67
N LEU A 414 -5.71 -4.44 -8.23
CA LEU A 414 -5.87 -3.86 -6.89
C LEU A 414 -6.73 -2.60 -6.97
N ASP A 415 -8.06 -2.79 -6.81
CA ASP A 415 -8.99 -1.66 -6.72
C ASP A 415 -8.86 -0.97 -5.36
N GLU A 416 -8.95 0.35 -5.36
CA GLU A 416 -8.75 1.21 -4.18
C GLU A 416 -7.39 0.96 -3.48
N PHE A 417 -6.32 0.77 -4.28
CA PHE A 417 -4.97 0.40 -3.80
C PHE A 417 -4.46 1.34 -2.70
N ALA A 418 -4.68 2.66 -2.84
CA ALA A 418 -4.25 3.65 -1.86
C ALA A 418 -5.15 3.73 -0.60
N ASN A 419 -6.17 2.88 -0.46
CA ASN A 419 -6.96 2.77 0.76
C ASN A 419 -6.44 1.71 1.73
N MET A 420 -5.59 0.81 1.26
CA MET A 420 -4.93 -0.22 2.07
C MET A 420 -3.71 0.38 2.80
N PRO A 421 -3.30 -0.20 3.95
CA PRO A 421 -1.99 0.08 4.53
C PRO A 421 -0.86 -0.14 3.51
N PRO A 422 0.29 0.52 3.67
CA PRO A 422 1.38 0.37 2.74
C PRO A 422 1.79 -1.10 2.60
N LEU A 423 1.87 -1.56 1.36
CA LEU A 423 2.41 -2.86 1.01
C LEU A 423 3.94 -2.75 1.10
N LYS A 424 4.53 -3.40 2.09
CA LYS A 424 5.97 -3.34 2.33
C LYS A 424 6.74 -3.83 1.09
N ASP A 425 7.83 -3.18 0.76
CA ASP A 425 8.69 -3.47 -0.39
C ASP A 425 7.99 -3.40 -1.76
N VAL A 426 6.87 -2.70 -1.86
CA VAL A 426 6.08 -2.63 -3.11
C VAL A 426 6.89 -2.14 -4.31
N THR A 427 7.82 -1.23 -4.11
CA THR A 427 8.70 -0.70 -5.17
C THR A 427 9.59 -1.79 -5.75
N THR A 428 10.16 -2.64 -4.88
CA THR A 428 10.94 -3.82 -5.25
C THR A 428 10.06 -4.88 -5.89
N MET A 429 8.89 -5.16 -5.31
CA MET A 429 7.92 -6.13 -5.83
C MET A 429 7.52 -5.79 -7.27
N ILE A 430 7.11 -4.54 -7.54
CA ILE A 430 6.70 -4.10 -8.87
C ILE A 430 7.85 -4.18 -9.87
N THR A 431 9.06 -3.84 -9.45
CA THR A 431 10.24 -3.92 -10.32
C THR A 431 10.57 -5.36 -10.70
N ALA A 432 10.56 -6.28 -9.73
CA ALA A 432 10.94 -7.68 -9.93
C ALA A 432 9.85 -8.53 -10.60
N ALA A 433 8.59 -8.20 -10.45
CA ALA A 433 7.41 -8.96 -10.88
C ALA A 433 7.38 -9.23 -12.40
N ARG A 434 7.80 -8.23 -13.21
CA ARG A 434 7.72 -8.29 -14.68
C ARG A 434 8.42 -9.49 -15.29
N SER A 435 9.64 -9.79 -14.84
CA SER A 435 10.43 -10.91 -15.36
C SER A 435 9.82 -12.28 -15.02
N ARG A 436 8.97 -12.36 -13.99
CA ARG A 436 8.37 -13.58 -13.44
C ARG A 436 6.94 -13.83 -13.91
N GLN A 437 6.44 -13.03 -14.86
CA GLN A 437 5.05 -13.09 -15.37
C GLN A 437 4.00 -12.72 -14.31
N VAL A 438 4.32 -11.79 -13.43
CA VAL A 438 3.39 -11.16 -12.51
C VAL A 438 3.11 -9.73 -12.97
N ARG A 439 1.85 -9.36 -13.15
CA ARG A 439 1.43 -8.02 -13.55
C ARG A 439 0.60 -7.36 -12.47
N PHE A 440 0.86 -6.09 -12.23
CA PHE A 440 0.06 -5.24 -11.33
C PHE A 440 -0.76 -4.24 -12.12
N THR A 441 -2.04 -4.16 -11.80
CA THR A 441 -2.94 -3.07 -12.19
C THR A 441 -3.39 -2.38 -10.92
N LEU A 442 -2.79 -1.23 -10.66
CA LEU A 442 -3.04 -0.43 -9.47
C LEU A 442 -4.10 0.62 -9.79
N ILE A 443 -5.17 0.64 -9.02
CA ILE A 443 -6.30 1.52 -9.27
C ILE A 443 -6.44 2.46 -8.08
N ILE A 444 -6.34 3.77 -8.35
CA ILE A 444 -6.38 4.83 -7.34
C ILE A 444 -7.42 5.90 -7.71
N GLN A 445 -7.84 6.67 -6.74
CA GLN A 445 -8.73 7.80 -6.98
C GLN A 445 -7.95 9.06 -7.36
N ASN A 446 -6.84 9.31 -6.68
CA ASN A 446 -5.97 10.47 -6.90
C ASN A 446 -4.53 10.19 -6.42
N PHE A 447 -3.60 11.07 -6.80
CA PHE A 447 -2.19 10.94 -6.42
C PHE A 447 -1.93 11.31 -4.96
N ALA A 448 -2.71 12.25 -4.37
CA ALA A 448 -2.53 12.63 -2.98
C ALA A 448 -2.75 11.46 -2.02
N GLN A 449 -3.71 10.56 -2.33
CA GLN A 449 -3.90 9.34 -1.53
C GLN A 449 -2.69 8.40 -1.63
N LEU A 450 -2.13 8.23 -2.84
CA LEU A 450 -0.94 7.41 -3.04
C LEU A 450 0.26 7.97 -2.27
N ASN A 451 0.49 9.30 -2.40
CA ASN A 451 1.57 10.00 -1.69
C ASN A 451 1.40 9.94 -0.16
N LYS A 452 0.15 9.97 0.33
CA LYS A 452 -0.13 9.85 1.77
C LYS A 452 0.24 8.49 2.33
N VAL A 453 0.02 7.40 1.56
CA VAL A 453 0.26 6.03 2.01
C VAL A 453 1.72 5.64 1.87
N TYR A 454 2.37 6.00 0.76
CA TYR A 454 3.71 5.52 0.42
C TYR A 454 4.81 6.58 0.57
N GLY A 455 4.44 7.83 0.92
CA GLY A 455 5.36 8.94 0.79
C GLY A 455 5.52 9.39 -0.68
N LYS A 456 6.21 10.50 -0.91
CA LYS A 456 6.36 11.08 -2.26
C LYS A 456 7.27 10.23 -3.14
N ASP A 457 8.40 9.78 -2.62
CA ASP A 457 9.46 9.11 -3.38
C ASP A 457 9.06 7.71 -3.83
N ASP A 458 8.47 6.91 -2.93
CA ASP A 458 7.94 5.59 -3.28
C ASP A 458 6.73 5.69 -4.21
N ALA A 459 5.86 6.68 -4.02
CA ALA A 459 4.74 6.93 -4.93
C ALA A 459 5.22 7.26 -6.35
N GLU A 460 6.30 8.08 -6.50
CA GLU A 460 6.91 8.35 -7.80
C GLU A 460 7.55 7.08 -8.39
N THR A 461 8.20 6.26 -7.58
CA THR A 461 8.77 4.98 -8.00
C THR A 461 7.69 4.01 -8.48
N ILE A 462 6.56 3.91 -7.77
CA ILE A 462 5.39 3.11 -8.16
C ILE A 462 4.85 3.59 -9.51
N LYS A 463 4.63 4.91 -9.68
CA LYS A 463 4.17 5.50 -10.94
C LYS A 463 5.15 5.22 -12.09
N GLY A 464 6.45 5.41 -11.85
CA GLY A 464 7.52 5.20 -12.83
C GLY A 464 7.65 3.75 -13.32
N ASN A 465 7.30 2.77 -12.49
CA ASN A 465 7.30 1.36 -12.87
C ASN A 465 6.04 0.95 -13.68
N CYS A 466 5.01 1.78 -13.73
CA CYS A 466 3.82 1.53 -14.52
C CYS A 466 4.03 1.98 -15.97
N GLY A 467 4.21 1.01 -16.88
CA GLY A 467 4.39 1.29 -18.32
C GLY A 467 3.14 1.80 -19.02
N ASN A 468 1.97 1.68 -18.39
CA ASN A 468 0.70 2.26 -18.80
C ASN A 468 0.12 3.10 -17.66
N ILE A 469 -0.30 4.32 -17.97
CA ILE A 469 -1.14 5.13 -17.07
C ILE A 469 -2.45 5.41 -17.81
N ILE A 470 -3.56 5.00 -17.23
CA ILE A 470 -4.91 5.24 -17.75
C ILE A 470 -5.57 6.29 -16.87
N TYR A 471 -5.75 7.48 -17.43
CA TYR A 471 -6.47 8.56 -16.78
C TYR A 471 -7.92 8.60 -17.29
N LEU A 472 -8.89 8.49 -16.37
CA LEU A 472 -10.31 8.60 -16.67
C LEU A 472 -10.83 10.01 -16.39
N ILE A 473 -10.95 10.37 -15.13
CA ILE A 473 -11.24 11.75 -14.68
C ILE A 473 -10.83 11.87 -13.21
N SER A 474 -10.32 13.05 -12.83
CA SER A 474 -10.04 13.40 -11.44
C SER A 474 -10.48 14.82 -11.16
N THR A 475 -10.87 15.12 -9.93
CA THR A 475 -11.17 16.47 -9.44
C THR A 475 -9.97 17.11 -8.75
N GLU A 476 -8.91 16.35 -8.49
CA GLU A 476 -7.69 16.81 -7.83
C GLU A 476 -6.83 17.64 -8.80
N LEU A 477 -6.57 18.90 -8.45
CA LEU A 477 -5.80 19.82 -9.32
C LEU A 477 -4.37 19.30 -9.57
N ALA A 478 -3.70 18.79 -8.55
CA ALA A 478 -2.35 18.24 -8.68
C ALA A 478 -2.28 17.07 -9.69
N ALA A 479 -3.26 16.17 -9.66
CA ALA A 479 -3.36 15.08 -10.63
C ALA A 479 -3.63 15.60 -12.05
N LEU A 480 -4.49 16.60 -12.18
CA LEU A 480 -4.77 17.23 -13.48
C LEU A 480 -3.53 17.90 -14.08
N GLU A 481 -2.77 18.62 -13.27
CA GLU A 481 -1.52 19.26 -13.68
C GLU A 481 -0.45 18.23 -14.06
N GLU A 482 -0.31 17.16 -13.28
CA GLU A 482 0.65 16.10 -13.57
C GLU A 482 0.31 15.37 -14.88
N ILE A 483 -0.94 15.00 -15.08
CA ILE A 483 -1.41 14.39 -16.34
C ILE A 483 -1.23 15.35 -17.53
N SER A 484 -1.51 16.64 -17.35
CA SER A 484 -1.28 17.66 -18.37
C SER A 484 0.20 17.74 -18.78
N LYS A 485 1.12 17.75 -17.79
CA LYS A 485 2.57 17.72 -18.00
C LYS A 485 3.02 16.43 -18.69
N LEU A 486 2.50 15.28 -18.25
CA LEU A 486 2.82 13.97 -18.88
C LEU A 486 2.32 13.87 -20.33
N CYS A 487 1.23 14.55 -20.69
CA CYS A 487 0.77 14.66 -22.06
C CYS A 487 1.73 15.48 -22.94
N GLY A 488 2.57 16.34 -22.33
CA GLY A 488 3.53 17.19 -23.03
C GLY A 488 2.87 18.40 -23.70
N GLU A 489 3.66 19.10 -24.51
CA GLU A 489 3.28 20.39 -25.11
C GLU A 489 3.16 20.27 -26.63
N LYS A 490 2.24 21.03 -27.21
CA LYS A 490 2.08 21.21 -28.66
C LYS A 490 2.56 22.59 -29.08
N LYS A 491 3.06 22.73 -30.32
CA LYS A 491 3.44 24.03 -30.89
C LYS A 491 2.20 24.91 -31.03
N SER A 492 2.23 26.12 -30.46
CA SER A 492 1.17 27.12 -30.64
C SER A 492 1.28 27.74 -32.07
N LYS A 493 0.11 27.97 -32.68
CA LYS A 493 0.05 28.67 -33.99
C LYS A 493 -0.12 30.19 -33.86
N LYS A 494 -0.12 30.75 -32.65
CA LYS A 494 -0.26 32.20 -32.42
C LYS A 494 1.10 32.86 -32.39
N ASP A 495 1.25 33.76 -33.35
CA ASP A 495 2.36 34.71 -33.54
C ASP A 495 3.77 34.15 -33.68
N ASP A 496 4.59 34.76 -34.52
CA ASP A 496 5.96 34.43 -34.96
C ASP A 496 7.00 34.09 -33.86
N LYS A 497 6.54 33.85 -32.62
CA LYS A 497 7.36 33.33 -31.53
C LYS A 497 6.91 31.91 -31.17
N THR A 498 7.88 31.04 -31.05
CA THR A 498 7.78 29.66 -30.62
C THR A 498 7.13 29.52 -29.22
N ALA A 499 5.84 29.80 -29.11
CA ALA A 499 5.09 29.55 -27.90
C ALA A 499 4.58 28.10 -27.89
N SER A 500 4.83 27.37 -26.82
CA SER A 500 4.25 26.04 -26.61
C SER A 500 2.98 26.16 -25.73
N THR A 501 2.05 25.28 -25.95
CA THR A 501 0.86 25.13 -25.09
C THR A 501 0.68 23.66 -24.72
N PRO A 502 0.19 23.35 -23.52
CA PRO A 502 -0.09 21.97 -23.15
C PRO A 502 -0.94 21.25 -24.20
N LEU A 503 -0.60 19.98 -24.50
CA LEU A 503 -1.37 19.15 -25.44
C LEU A 503 -2.77 18.89 -24.91
N ALA A 504 -2.89 18.61 -23.61
CA ALA A 504 -4.13 18.54 -22.84
C ALA A 504 -4.06 19.59 -21.71
N THR A 505 -4.93 20.59 -21.73
CA THR A 505 -5.01 21.57 -20.64
C THR A 505 -5.74 20.99 -19.43
N VAL A 506 -5.54 21.55 -18.24
CA VAL A 506 -6.30 21.20 -17.04
C VAL A 506 -7.80 21.25 -17.30
N SER A 507 -8.27 22.31 -17.98
CA SER A 507 -9.69 22.46 -18.38
C SER A 507 -10.19 21.38 -19.34
N ASP A 508 -9.32 20.88 -20.25
CA ASP A 508 -9.68 19.76 -21.14
C ASP A 508 -9.84 18.45 -20.37
N LEU A 509 -9.00 18.25 -19.35
CA LEU A 509 -9.02 17.08 -18.47
C LEU A 509 -10.24 17.06 -17.54
N GLN A 510 -10.60 18.22 -16.97
CA GLN A 510 -11.80 18.39 -16.15
C GLN A 510 -13.11 18.16 -16.91
N ARG A 511 -13.14 18.50 -18.20
CA ARG A 511 -14.34 18.39 -19.06
C ARG A 511 -14.40 17.10 -19.86
N MET A 512 -13.60 16.10 -19.52
CA MET A 512 -13.69 14.78 -20.18
C MET A 512 -15.06 14.16 -19.91
N LYS A 513 -15.64 13.57 -20.95
CA LYS A 513 -16.92 12.86 -20.83
C LYS A 513 -16.72 11.55 -20.08
N GLN A 514 -17.81 11.05 -19.49
CA GLN A 514 -17.81 9.73 -18.87
C GLN A 514 -17.34 8.66 -19.89
N PHE A 515 -16.46 7.78 -19.46
CA PHE A 515 -15.80 6.73 -20.25
C PHE A 515 -14.77 7.24 -21.29
N ASP A 516 -14.54 8.55 -21.39
CA ASP A 516 -13.34 9.04 -22.08
C ASP A 516 -12.12 8.73 -21.23
N GLN A 517 -11.01 8.37 -21.88
CA GLN A 517 -9.77 8.08 -21.22
C GLN A 517 -8.56 8.62 -22.00
N ILE A 518 -7.50 8.94 -21.25
CA ILE A 518 -6.19 9.23 -21.80
C ILE A 518 -5.25 8.10 -21.37
N LEU A 519 -4.67 7.45 -22.37
CA LEU A 519 -3.63 6.45 -22.18
C LEU A 519 -2.25 7.10 -22.37
N LEU A 520 -1.44 7.06 -21.34
CA LEU A 520 -0.02 7.38 -21.38
C LEU A 520 0.74 6.05 -21.35
N ARG A 521 1.39 5.72 -22.47
CA ARG A 521 2.15 4.47 -22.62
C ARG A 521 3.61 4.77 -22.85
N LEU A 522 4.47 4.03 -22.17
CA LEU A 522 5.92 4.19 -22.27
C LEU A 522 6.39 4.19 -23.73
N ARG A 523 7.17 5.19 -24.13
CA ARG A 523 7.72 5.40 -25.49
C ARG A 523 6.68 5.66 -26.58
N LYS A 524 5.46 6.08 -26.22
CA LYS A 524 4.40 6.45 -27.15
C LYS A 524 3.88 7.86 -26.88
N ASN A 525 3.32 8.48 -27.89
CA ASN A 525 2.56 9.71 -27.70
C ASN A 525 1.29 9.45 -26.88
N PRO A 526 0.80 10.42 -26.12
CA PRO A 526 -0.47 10.34 -25.42
C PRO A 526 -1.61 9.96 -26.34
N PHE A 527 -2.49 9.08 -25.90
CA PHE A 527 -3.62 8.63 -26.70
C PHE A 527 -4.96 8.91 -25.99
N LYS A 528 -5.81 9.69 -26.66
CA LYS A 528 -7.16 10.00 -26.15
C LYS A 528 -8.18 9.14 -26.90
N THR A 529 -9.03 8.46 -26.16
CA THR A 529 -10.10 7.61 -26.71
C THR A 529 -11.30 7.61 -25.78
N SER A 530 -12.47 7.20 -26.31
CA SER A 530 -13.66 6.86 -25.54
C SER A 530 -13.77 5.35 -25.48
N PHE A 531 -13.86 4.78 -24.28
CA PHE A 531 -13.93 3.34 -24.06
C PHE A 531 -15.41 2.91 -24.00
N VAL A 532 -15.76 1.84 -24.69
CA VAL A 532 -17.10 1.25 -24.56
C VAL A 532 -17.15 0.50 -23.23
N PRO A 533 -18.01 0.91 -22.24
CA PRO A 533 -18.06 0.27 -20.93
C PRO A 533 -18.56 -1.17 -21.00
N ASP A 534 -18.20 -1.99 -20.01
CA ASP A 534 -18.47 -3.43 -19.96
C ASP A 534 -19.92 -3.81 -20.29
N PHE A 535 -20.89 -3.07 -19.74
CA PHE A 535 -22.32 -3.34 -19.95
C PHE A 535 -22.82 -3.04 -21.37
N LYS A 536 -22.02 -2.37 -22.22
CA LYS A 536 -22.29 -2.10 -23.64
C LYS A 536 -21.43 -2.96 -24.58
N ILE A 537 -20.51 -3.74 -24.05
CA ILE A 537 -19.70 -4.66 -24.85
C ILE A 537 -20.53 -5.90 -25.15
N ASP A 538 -20.52 -6.31 -26.41
CA ASP A 538 -21.10 -7.59 -26.83
C ASP A 538 -20.14 -8.73 -26.42
N TRP A 539 -20.47 -9.40 -25.35
CA TRP A 539 -19.66 -10.54 -24.86
C TRP A 539 -20.10 -11.90 -25.44
N GLY A 540 -21.05 -11.90 -26.35
CA GLY A 540 -21.60 -13.14 -26.96
C GLY A 540 -22.11 -14.12 -25.89
N ASN A 541 -21.64 -15.35 -25.93
CA ASN A 541 -22.01 -16.41 -24.97
C ASN A 541 -21.24 -16.33 -23.61
N CYS A 542 -20.35 -15.36 -23.46
CA CYS A 542 -19.58 -15.16 -22.22
C CYS A 542 -20.43 -14.48 -21.13
N THR A 543 -21.64 -14.97 -20.91
CA THR A 543 -22.49 -14.51 -19.81
C THR A 543 -22.04 -15.14 -18.51
N SER A 544 -21.94 -14.32 -17.47
CA SER A 544 -21.64 -14.80 -16.11
C SER A 544 -22.95 -15.27 -15.47
N PRO A 545 -23.11 -16.59 -15.17
CA PRO A 545 -24.22 -17.03 -14.34
C PRO A 545 -24.15 -16.34 -12.97
N LYS A 546 -25.29 -16.11 -12.36
CA LYS A 546 -25.30 -15.63 -10.98
C LYS A 546 -24.62 -16.66 -10.08
N VAL A 547 -23.70 -16.19 -9.27
CA VAL A 547 -22.97 -16.99 -8.30
C VAL A 547 -23.38 -16.55 -6.90
N GLY A 548 -23.71 -17.55 -6.05
CA GLY A 548 -23.95 -17.29 -4.64
C GLY A 548 -22.63 -17.27 -3.86
N TYR A 549 -22.68 -16.73 -2.66
CA TYR A 549 -21.57 -16.80 -1.73
C TYR A 549 -21.58 -18.20 -1.07
N PRO A 550 -20.49 -19.00 -1.23
CA PRO A 550 -20.42 -20.31 -0.58
C PRO A 550 -20.35 -20.10 0.94
N THR A 551 -21.24 -20.75 1.67
CA THR A 551 -21.17 -20.75 3.14
C THR A 551 -20.28 -21.88 3.58
N ARG A 552 -19.26 -21.57 4.39
CA ARG A 552 -18.34 -22.53 4.98
C ARG A 552 -18.95 -23.16 6.24
N GLU A 553 -18.75 -24.45 6.44
CA GLU A 553 -19.03 -25.10 7.73
C GLU A 553 -18.02 -24.61 8.76
N LYS A 554 -18.54 -24.14 9.93
CA LYS A 554 -17.66 -23.67 11.01
C LYS A 554 -16.86 -24.84 11.59
N GLN A 555 -15.54 -24.62 11.64
CA GLN A 555 -14.65 -25.52 12.34
C GLN A 555 -14.39 -25.03 13.76
N LYS A 556 -14.20 -25.98 14.68
CA LYS A 556 -13.78 -25.62 16.05
C LYS A 556 -12.35 -25.12 16.01
N VAL A 557 -12.15 -23.88 16.43
CA VAL A 557 -10.80 -23.29 16.54
C VAL A 557 -10.00 -24.07 17.59
N GLN A 558 -8.90 -24.69 17.16
CA GLN A 558 -7.94 -25.31 18.06
C GLN A 558 -7.02 -24.22 18.61
N VAL A 559 -6.76 -24.28 19.91
CA VAL A 559 -5.96 -23.26 20.59
C VAL A 559 -4.83 -23.91 21.37
N PHE A 560 -3.67 -23.28 21.38
CA PHE A 560 -2.55 -23.68 22.23
C PHE A 560 -2.76 -23.16 23.65
N ASP A 561 -2.84 -24.05 24.65
CA ASP A 561 -2.94 -23.68 26.06
C ASP A 561 -1.55 -23.67 26.71
N ILE A 562 -1.01 -22.47 26.91
CA ILE A 562 0.29 -22.27 27.57
C ILE A 562 0.35 -22.86 28.98
N ARG A 563 -0.80 -22.88 29.71
CA ARG A 563 -0.86 -23.39 31.10
C ARG A 563 -0.65 -24.90 31.13
N GLU A 564 -1.31 -25.62 30.22
CA GLU A 564 -1.16 -27.06 30.07
C GLU A 564 0.28 -27.39 29.68
N PHE A 565 0.82 -26.75 28.67
CA PHE A 565 2.19 -26.95 28.21
C PHE A 565 3.24 -26.72 29.31
N VAL A 566 3.15 -25.61 30.04
CA VAL A 566 4.11 -25.27 31.10
C VAL A 566 4.04 -26.30 32.25
N LYS A 567 2.82 -26.74 32.61
CA LYS A 567 2.65 -27.78 33.62
C LYS A 567 3.27 -29.10 33.20
N GLU A 568 3.04 -29.53 31.96
CA GLU A 568 3.61 -30.76 31.41
C GLU A 568 5.15 -30.69 31.36
N LYS A 569 5.73 -29.59 30.86
CA LYS A 569 7.17 -29.38 30.79
C LYS A 569 7.81 -29.39 32.18
N LYS A 570 7.16 -28.77 33.17
CA LYS A 570 7.65 -28.78 34.55
C LYS A 570 7.60 -30.18 35.16
N ALA A 571 6.54 -30.94 34.89
CA ALA A 571 6.43 -32.34 35.32
C ALA A 571 7.52 -33.22 34.66
N GLN A 572 7.78 -33.04 33.38
CA GLN A 572 8.85 -33.73 32.65
C GLN A 572 10.23 -33.46 33.28
N LYS A 573 10.59 -32.16 33.46
CA LYS A 573 11.85 -31.77 34.11
C LYS A 573 12.00 -32.33 35.53
N MET A 574 10.90 -32.35 36.29
CA MET A 574 10.91 -32.90 37.65
C MET A 574 11.15 -34.42 37.66
N ASN A 575 10.55 -35.13 36.74
CA ASN A 575 10.79 -36.58 36.53
C ASN A 575 12.26 -36.86 36.10
N GLU A 576 12.82 -36.06 35.20
CA GLU A 576 14.21 -36.16 34.77
C GLU A 576 15.18 -35.92 35.95
N VAL A 577 14.89 -34.93 36.78
CA VAL A 577 15.68 -34.64 38.00
C VAL A 577 15.57 -35.80 38.98
N MET A 578 14.38 -36.36 39.24
CA MET A 578 14.21 -37.53 40.11
C MET A 578 14.95 -38.77 39.56
N ALA A 579 14.83 -39.07 38.27
CA ALA A 579 15.57 -40.18 37.65
C ALA A 579 17.09 -39.98 37.75
N SER A 580 17.56 -38.76 37.64
CA SER A 580 19.00 -38.45 37.79
C SER A 580 19.51 -38.58 39.25
N ILE A 581 18.63 -38.33 40.23
CA ILE A 581 18.92 -38.55 41.66
C ILE A 581 18.97 -40.04 41.95
N ASP A 582 18.03 -40.85 41.46
CA ASP A 582 17.98 -42.31 41.67
C ASP A 582 19.18 -42.99 40.99
N SER A 583 19.62 -42.54 39.81
CA SER A 583 20.82 -43.03 39.16
C SER A 583 22.11 -42.74 39.92
N ARG A 584 22.16 -41.66 40.72
CA ARG A 584 23.31 -41.32 41.56
C ARG A 584 23.37 -42.11 42.89
N GLN A 585 22.22 -42.64 43.38
CA GLN A 585 22.18 -43.49 44.59
C GLN A 585 22.61 -44.94 44.33
N GLY A 586 22.77 -45.37 43.07
CA GLY A 586 23.18 -46.75 42.72
C GLY A 586 24.69 -47.02 42.74
N SER A 587 25.54 -46.09 43.08
CA SER A 587 26.99 -46.34 43.27
C SER A 587 27.32 -46.48 44.76
N PRO A 588 27.67 -47.66 45.28
CA PRO A 588 28.18 -47.73 46.65
C PRO A 588 29.53 -47.05 46.73
N MET A 589 29.55 -45.85 47.35
CA MET A 589 30.80 -45.25 47.77
C MET A 589 31.46 -46.21 48.80
N GLY A 590 32.36 -47.03 48.33
CA GLY A 590 33.34 -47.69 49.18
C GLY A 590 34.23 -46.61 49.84
N PHE A 591 33.99 -46.32 51.08
CA PHE A 591 34.98 -45.65 51.92
C PHE A 591 36.19 -46.59 52.08
N PRO A 592 37.42 -46.19 51.89
CA PRO A 592 38.60 -46.92 52.26
C PRO A 592 38.77 -46.80 53.78
N PHE A 593 38.40 -47.84 54.47
CA PHE A 593 38.76 -48.03 55.87
C PHE A 593 40.25 -48.46 55.93
N MET A 594 41.11 -47.60 56.37
CA MET A 594 42.44 -47.94 56.77
C MET A 594 42.37 -48.74 58.09
N GLY A 595 42.95 -49.87 58.05
CA GLY A 595 42.96 -50.80 59.16
C GLY A 595 43.89 -50.47 60.29
N ASP A 596 43.71 -51.15 61.43
CA ASP A 596 44.73 -51.79 62.19
C ASP A 596 44.15 -53.00 62.97
N PRO A 597 44.92 -54.05 63.11
CA PRO A 597 44.39 -55.33 63.61
C PRO A 597 44.71 -55.46 65.06
N SER A 598 43.79 -55.76 65.89
CA SER A 598 44.04 -56.77 67.00
C SER A 598 42.84 -57.04 67.88
N ASN A 599 42.73 -58.36 68.15
CA ASN A 599 42.11 -59.02 69.34
C ASN A 599 40.60 -59.32 69.38
N ASN A 600 40.36 -60.66 69.21
CA ASN A 600 39.64 -61.64 70.04
C ASN A 600 38.52 -61.12 70.95
N SER A 601 37.41 -61.64 70.80
CA SER A 601 36.77 -62.75 71.53
C SER A 601 35.20 -62.69 71.51
N SER A 602 34.64 -63.87 71.24
CA SER A 602 33.46 -64.50 71.71
C SER A 602 32.25 -63.65 72.27
N GLY A 603 31.11 -63.95 71.75
CA GLY A 603 29.89 -63.78 72.55
C GLY A 603 28.63 -63.56 71.71
N GLY A 604 27.78 -64.55 71.72
CA GLY A 604 26.50 -64.66 70.98
C GLY A 604 25.48 -63.65 71.29
N GLY A 605 24.51 -63.59 70.45
CA GLY A 605 23.24 -62.93 70.79
C GLY A 605 22.52 -62.33 69.63
N ALA A 606 21.49 -63.02 69.23
CA ALA A 606 20.20 -62.58 68.71
C ALA A 606 20.18 -61.60 67.50
N ARG A 607 19.77 -62.13 66.39
CA ARG A 607 19.20 -61.45 65.27
C ARG A 607 17.84 -60.84 65.63
N PRO A 608 17.53 -59.62 65.17
CA PRO A 608 16.17 -59.25 64.83
C PRO A 608 15.98 -59.35 63.33
N MET A 609 15.03 -60.17 62.97
CA MET A 609 14.46 -60.42 61.67
C MET A 609 13.69 -59.17 61.27
N PHE A 610 14.11 -58.40 60.23
CA PHE A 610 13.26 -57.53 59.51
C PHE A 610 12.74 -58.21 58.29
N PRO A 611 11.42 -58.12 58.00
CA PRO A 611 10.85 -58.70 56.79
C PRO A 611 11.23 -57.84 55.55
N PRO A 612 11.34 -58.43 54.37
CA PRO A 612 11.65 -57.68 53.16
C PRO A 612 10.47 -56.79 52.82
N LEU A 613 10.71 -55.47 52.79
CA LEU A 613 9.81 -54.46 52.17
C LEU A 613 9.76 -54.75 50.67
N ARG A 614 8.65 -55.31 50.20
CA ARG A 614 8.27 -55.26 48.81
C ARG A 614 7.95 -53.79 48.49
N SER A 615 8.85 -53.12 47.76
CA SER A 615 8.56 -51.83 47.14
C SER A 615 7.56 -52.08 46.00
N LYS A 616 6.30 -51.73 46.23
CA LYS A 616 5.37 -51.37 45.19
C LYS A 616 5.78 -49.96 44.78
N GLU A 617 6.41 -49.77 43.67
CA GLU A 617 6.50 -48.50 43.00
C GLU A 617 5.06 -48.08 42.64
N PRO A 618 4.59 -46.92 43.07
CA PRO A 618 3.38 -46.37 42.51
C PRO A 618 3.72 -45.85 41.14
N ASP A 619 3.12 -46.37 40.07
CA ASP A 619 2.99 -45.75 38.76
C ASP A 619 2.25 -44.40 38.98
N ILE A 620 3.02 -43.31 39.22
CA ILE A 620 2.46 -41.97 39.34
C ILE A 620 2.42 -41.49 37.88
N SER A 621 1.20 -41.45 37.32
CA SER A 621 0.99 -40.93 35.97
C SER A 621 1.30 -39.42 35.93
N VAL A 622 1.73 -38.93 34.77
CA VAL A 622 1.96 -37.48 34.56
C VAL A 622 0.71 -36.66 34.97
N SER A 623 -0.49 -37.23 34.80
CA SER A 623 -1.76 -36.64 35.22
C SER A 623 -1.90 -36.48 36.71
N ASP A 624 -1.33 -37.39 37.53
CA ASP A 624 -1.36 -37.29 38.97
C ASP A 624 -0.39 -36.26 39.53
N ILE A 625 0.73 -36.07 38.83
CA ILE A 625 1.71 -34.99 39.12
C ILE A 625 1.10 -33.61 38.77
N VAL A 626 0.45 -33.49 37.62
CA VAL A 626 -0.26 -32.26 37.22
C VAL A 626 -1.35 -31.91 38.26
N LYS A 627 -2.16 -32.89 38.68
CA LYS A 627 -3.16 -32.68 39.77
C LYS A 627 -2.55 -32.17 41.06
N LYS A 628 -1.43 -32.76 41.50
CA LYS A 628 -0.72 -32.29 42.69
C LYS A 628 -0.15 -30.90 42.56
N ILE A 629 0.29 -30.53 41.37
CA ILE A 629 0.74 -29.17 41.10
C ILE A 629 -0.44 -28.18 41.18
N ASP A 630 -1.61 -28.53 40.60
CA ASP A 630 -2.79 -27.69 40.65
C ASP A 630 -3.33 -27.54 42.11
N GLU A 631 -3.30 -28.59 42.90
CA GLU A 631 -3.68 -28.56 44.31
C GLU A 631 -2.76 -27.63 45.13
N LYS A 632 -1.43 -27.73 44.86
CA LYS A 632 -0.45 -26.89 45.55
C LYS A 632 -0.53 -25.44 45.14
N LEU A 633 -0.82 -25.17 43.85
CA LEU A 633 -1.06 -23.82 43.35
C LEU A 633 -2.33 -23.22 43.96
N ALA A 634 -3.39 -23.99 44.09
CA ALA A 634 -4.63 -23.56 44.74
C ALA A 634 -4.43 -23.22 46.24
N GLU A 635 -3.54 -23.96 46.93
CA GLU A 635 -3.13 -23.63 48.30
C GLU A 635 -2.38 -22.31 48.37
N LEU A 636 -1.35 -22.12 47.49
CA LEU A 636 -0.57 -20.89 47.45
C LEU A 636 -1.41 -19.65 47.11
N GLU A 637 -2.38 -19.79 46.16
CA GLU A 637 -3.31 -18.70 45.84
C GLU A 637 -4.22 -18.33 47.01
N LYS A 638 -4.63 -19.34 47.87
CA LYS A 638 -5.40 -19.07 49.09
C LYS A 638 -4.58 -18.34 50.13
N GLU A 639 -3.31 -18.76 50.32
CA GLU A 639 -2.38 -18.09 51.22
C GLU A 639 -2.11 -16.65 50.80
N GLU A 640 -1.93 -16.39 49.52
CA GLU A 640 -1.72 -15.02 48.99
C GLU A 640 -2.95 -14.12 49.13
N LYS A 641 -4.16 -14.68 48.93
CA LYS A 641 -5.42 -13.96 49.18
C LYS A 641 -5.61 -13.62 50.65
N MET A 642 -5.22 -14.53 51.58
CA MET A 642 -5.24 -14.26 53.01
C MET A 642 -4.23 -13.19 53.42
N ALA A 643 -2.98 -13.26 52.88
CA ALA A 643 -1.95 -12.25 53.13
C ALA A 643 -2.32 -10.85 52.57
N LYS A 644 -3.00 -10.78 51.43
CA LYS A 644 -3.55 -9.52 50.92
C LYS A 644 -4.70 -8.97 51.74
N GLN A 645 -5.52 -9.83 52.34
CA GLN A 645 -6.61 -9.41 53.27
C GLN A 645 -6.04 -8.91 54.59
N GLU A 646 -4.95 -9.47 55.10
CA GLU A 646 -4.25 -8.99 56.28
C GLU A 646 -3.56 -7.65 56.04
N LYS A 647 -2.84 -7.48 54.96
CA LYS A 647 -2.21 -6.19 54.57
C LYS A 647 -3.24 -5.06 54.35
N ASN A 648 -4.44 -5.37 53.87
CA ASN A 648 -5.53 -4.38 53.74
C ASN A 648 -6.22 -4.02 55.07
N LYS A 649 -5.97 -4.76 56.15
CA LYS A 649 -6.44 -4.41 57.49
C LYS A 649 -5.51 -3.48 58.24
N GLU A 650 -4.23 -3.45 57.87
CA GLU A 650 -3.22 -2.60 58.52
C GLU A 650 -3.09 -1.17 57.97
N ASN A 651 -3.67 -0.89 56.79
CA ASN A 651 -3.60 0.43 56.15
C ASN A 651 -4.97 1.11 56.08
N LYS A 652 -5.56 1.47 57.22
CA LYS A 652 -6.59 2.48 57.29
C LYS A 652 -6.08 3.69 58.07
N PRO A 653 -6.03 4.90 57.45
CA PRO A 653 -5.70 6.11 58.21
C PRO A 653 -6.85 6.50 59.13
N VAL A 654 -6.48 6.77 60.40
CA VAL A 654 -7.32 7.34 61.45
C VAL A 654 -7.59 8.81 61.09
N GLN A 655 -8.87 9.21 61.00
CA GLN A 655 -9.28 10.59 61.11
C GLN A 655 -10.48 10.70 62.12
N PRO A 656 -10.56 11.84 62.84
CA PRO A 656 -11.23 11.92 64.12
C PRO A 656 -12.71 12.30 64.04
N ASN A 657 -13.42 11.85 65.09
CA ASN A 657 -14.81 12.07 65.50
C ASN A 657 -15.39 13.47 65.29
N VAL A 658 -16.64 13.50 64.78
CA VAL A 658 -17.68 14.35 65.40
C VAL A 658 -19.01 13.58 65.40
N VAL A 659 -19.62 13.58 66.56
CA VAL A 659 -20.81 12.98 67.15
C VAL A 659 -22.12 13.43 66.47
N LYS A 660 -23.11 12.55 66.31
CA LYS A 660 -24.50 12.56 66.84
C LYS A 660 -25.36 11.67 65.91
N GLU A 661 -25.79 10.63 66.55
CA GLU A 661 -27.07 10.28 67.19
C GLU A 661 -28.26 9.98 66.25
N ILE A 662 -28.68 8.75 66.47
CA ILE A 662 -30.04 8.23 66.80
C ILE A 662 -30.99 8.03 65.58
N LYS A 663 -31.49 6.87 65.36
CA LYS A 663 -32.36 5.83 65.91
C LYS A 663 -32.72 4.81 64.87
N GLU A 664 -32.56 3.56 65.21
CA GLU A 664 -33.57 2.49 65.33
C GLU A 664 -34.80 2.52 64.40
N LYS A 665 -34.94 1.49 63.60
CA LYS A 665 -35.80 0.28 63.83
C LYS A 665 -36.00 -0.48 62.54
N THR A 666 -35.63 -1.74 62.49
CA THR A 666 -36.41 -2.97 62.60
C THR A 666 -37.43 -3.28 61.48
N GLU A 667 -37.20 -4.47 60.95
CA GLU A 667 -38.11 -5.53 60.50
C GLU A 667 -38.74 -5.48 59.09
N ILE A 668 -38.29 -6.47 58.27
CA ILE A 668 -38.96 -7.74 57.92
C ILE A 668 -39.98 -7.66 56.75
N LYS A 669 -39.69 -8.55 55.76
CA LYS A 669 -40.62 -9.22 54.80
C LYS A 669 -41.26 -8.35 53.73
N GLU A 670 -41.26 -8.74 52.50
CA GLU A 670 -41.78 -9.91 51.79
C GLU A 670 -41.55 -9.68 50.25
N GLU A 671 -41.55 -10.77 49.57
CA GLU A 671 -41.53 -10.87 48.07
C GLU A 671 -42.68 -10.06 47.46
N GLU A 672 -42.35 -9.27 46.41
CA GLU A 672 -43.36 -9.02 45.37
C GLU A 672 -42.71 -8.78 43.97
N LYS A 673 -43.30 -9.45 43.04
CA LYS A 673 -43.16 -9.62 41.62
C LYS A 673 -42.79 -8.37 40.85
N ILE A 674 -41.85 -8.56 39.92
CA ILE A 674 -41.50 -7.67 38.84
C ILE A 674 -42.62 -7.63 37.81
N PRO A 675 -43.14 -6.45 37.38
CA PRO A 675 -44.04 -6.37 36.23
C PRO A 675 -43.22 -6.21 34.94
N GLU A 676 -43.56 -7.02 33.95
CA GLU A 676 -43.12 -6.97 32.56
C GLU A 676 -43.21 -5.55 31.97
N LYS A 677 -42.08 -5.02 31.48
CA LYS A 677 -42.06 -3.84 30.64
C LYS A 677 -42.33 -4.23 29.19
N LYS A 678 -43.52 -3.83 28.70
CA LYS A 678 -43.93 -3.91 27.32
C LYS A 678 -42.88 -3.24 26.39
N GLU A 679 -42.45 -3.99 25.39
CA GLU A 679 -41.65 -3.51 24.26
C GLU A 679 -42.41 -2.38 23.56
N LYS A 680 -41.75 -1.22 23.42
CA LYS A 680 -42.18 -0.17 22.50
C LYS A 680 -41.57 -0.47 21.14
N LYS A 681 -42.42 -0.64 20.12
CA LYS A 681 -42.04 -0.70 18.71
C LYS A 681 -41.27 0.56 18.32
N PRO A 682 -40.24 0.45 17.43
CA PRO A 682 -39.53 1.62 16.94
C PRO A 682 -40.45 2.50 16.08
N MET A 683 -40.44 3.78 16.38
CA MET A 683 -41.13 4.84 15.61
C MET A 683 -40.49 5.03 14.23
N SER A 684 -41.33 5.17 13.23
CA SER A 684 -40.84 5.44 11.86
C SER A 684 -40.25 6.87 11.75
N ILE A 685 -39.29 7.03 10.82
CA ILE A 685 -38.60 8.32 10.56
C ILE A 685 -39.60 9.46 10.25
N SER A 686 -40.81 9.15 9.79
CA SER A 686 -41.85 10.15 9.51
C SER A 686 -42.52 10.71 10.79
N GLU A 687 -42.44 10.00 11.93
CA GLU A 687 -43.01 10.49 13.19
C GLU A 687 -42.00 11.31 14.03
N TYR A 688 -40.71 11.08 13.82
CA TYR A 688 -39.64 11.87 14.46
C TYR A 688 -39.58 13.31 13.91
N ASN A 689 -39.90 13.50 12.59
CA ASN A 689 -39.88 14.81 11.96
C ASN A 689 -41.11 15.68 12.25
N LYS A 690 -42.19 15.13 12.86
CA LYS A 690 -43.41 15.92 13.18
C LYS A 690 -43.39 16.61 14.55
N SER A 691 -42.40 16.32 15.39
CA SER A 691 -42.33 16.89 16.72
C SER A 691 -41.39 18.08 16.88
N ASN A 692 -40.68 18.51 15.83
CA ASN A 692 -39.67 19.57 15.94
C ASN A 692 -39.58 20.51 14.76
N THR A 693 -40.69 20.86 14.09
CA THR A 693 -40.61 21.99 13.13
C THR A 693 -41.96 22.71 13.03
N ASN A 694 -42.05 23.86 13.63
CA ASN A 694 -42.79 25.01 13.06
C ASN A 694 -41.90 25.70 12.06
N ILE A 695 -41.94 25.31 10.80
CA ILE A 695 -41.51 26.09 9.64
C ILE A 695 -42.48 25.77 8.52
N GLU A 696 -43.25 26.78 8.14
CA GLU A 696 -44.14 26.81 6.99
C GLU A 696 -43.31 26.55 5.72
N LEU A 697 -43.72 25.56 4.97
CA LEU A 697 -43.26 25.34 3.58
C LEU A 697 -44.03 26.31 2.66
N LEU A 698 -43.31 27.21 2.04
CA LEU A 698 -43.77 27.88 0.83
C LEU A 698 -43.24 27.05 -0.35
N ASP A 699 -44.18 26.63 -1.18
CA ASP A 699 -43.96 26.04 -2.50
C ASP A 699 -43.49 27.12 -3.49
N ASP A 700 -42.74 26.64 -4.47
CA ASP A 700 -42.51 27.05 -5.84
C ASP A 700 -41.22 27.82 -6.17
N ASP A 701 -40.53 27.11 -7.05
CA ASP A 701 -39.73 27.56 -8.18
C ASP A 701 -39.01 28.92 -8.03
N ASP A 702 -37.70 28.83 -7.77
CA ASP A 702 -36.72 29.62 -8.52
C ASP A 702 -35.28 29.31 -8.04
N ASP A 703 -34.39 29.18 -9.01
CA ASP A 703 -32.94 29.09 -8.89
C ASP A 703 -32.37 30.11 -7.89
N PHE A 704 -31.85 29.64 -6.74
CA PHE A 704 -30.99 30.45 -5.88
C PHE A 704 -29.70 29.72 -5.58
N LEU A 705 -28.64 30.16 -6.27
CA LEU A 705 -27.24 30.02 -5.89
C LEU A 705 -27.05 30.73 -4.54
N LEU A 706 -26.92 29.97 -3.45
CA LEU A 706 -26.49 30.52 -2.16
C LEU A 706 -24.96 30.53 -2.16
N ASP A 707 -24.42 31.73 -2.04
CA ASP A 707 -22.99 31.97 -1.89
C ASP A 707 -22.46 31.30 -0.62
N ASP A 708 -21.38 30.50 -0.76
CA ASP A 708 -20.67 29.80 0.31
C ASP A 708 -20.11 30.68 1.43
N ILE A 709 -20.15 32.02 1.25
CA ILE A 709 -19.58 33.00 2.18
C ILE A 709 -20.42 33.20 3.46
N ASP A 710 -21.72 32.86 3.43
CA ASP A 710 -22.62 33.11 4.59
C ASP A 710 -22.63 31.95 5.61
N ILE A 711 -22.16 30.80 5.23
CA ILE A 711 -22.06 29.63 6.13
C ILE A 711 -20.78 29.68 6.98
N GLU A 712 -19.67 30.11 6.41
CA GLU A 712 -18.41 30.28 7.15
C GLU A 712 -18.51 31.35 8.23
N LYS A 713 -19.27 32.44 7.97
CA LYS A 713 -19.48 33.51 8.94
C LYS A 713 -20.32 33.07 10.13
N LYS A 714 -21.35 32.24 9.92
CA LYS A 714 -22.21 31.70 10.99
C LYS A 714 -21.53 30.57 11.80
N VAL A 715 -20.55 29.90 11.23
CA VAL A 715 -19.74 28.88 11.96
C VAL A 715 -18.67 29.56 12.79
N ASN A 716 -18.04 30.63 12.29
CA ASN A 716 -17.06 31.40 13.06
C ASN A 716 -17.68 32.19 14.21
N ASP A 717 -18.89 32.75 14.05
CA ASP A 717 -19.61 33.44 15.13
C ASP A 717 -20.03 32.48 16.25
N LYS A 718 -20.33 31.20 15.96
CA LYS A 718 -20.61 30.18 16.99
C LYS A 718 -19.36 29.59 17.66
N LEU A 719 -18.20 29.62 17.00
CA LEU A 719 -16.93 29.20 17.58
C LEU A 719 -16.35 30.26 18.51
N SER A 720 -16.61 31.57 18.27
CA SER A 720 -16.15 32.65 19.13
C SER A 720 -16.87 32.69 20.49
N ASP A 721 -18.13 32.23 20.55
CA ASP A 721 -18.91 32.15 21.81
C ASP A 721 -18.48 30.95 22.71
N LEU A 722 -17.66 30.03 22.22
CA LEU A 722 -17.21 28.85 22.98
C LEU A 722 -15.83 29.03 23.65
N TYR A 723 -15.13 30.16 23.40
CA TYR A 723 -13.79 30.45 23.93
C TYR A 723 -13.67 31.74 24.72
N LEU A 724 -14.73 32.15 25.41
CA LEU A 724 -14.63 33.25 26.38
C LEU A 724 -14.63 32.65 27.80
N ASP A 725 -13.45 32.25 28.25
CA ASP A 725 -13.03 32.29 29.66
C ASP A 725 -11.58 31.79 29.76
N GLU A 726 -10.64 32.73 29.62
CA GLU A 726 -9.33 32.77 30.31
C GLU A 726 -8.54 33.99 29.84
N GLU A 727 -8.46 35.00 30.70
CA GLU A 727 -7.62 36.17 30.48
C GLU A 727 -6.15 35.83 30.63
N VAL A 728 -5.36 36.06 29.55
CA VAL A 728 -3.93 36.32 29.68
C VAL A 728 -3.60 37.56 28.83
N LYS A 729 -3.05 38.56 29.49
CA LYS A 729 -2.57 39.81 28.90
C LYS A 729 -1.34 39.55 28.04
N GLU A 730 -1.37 39.93 26.78
CA GLU A 730 -0.16 40.17 26.00
C GLU A 730 -0.29 41.46 25.16
N GLU A 731 0.82 42.21 25.17
CA GLU A 731 1.00 43.49 24.52
C GLU A 731 1.07 43.38 22.98
N LYS A 732 0.45 44.35 22.33
CA LYS A 732 0.46 44.52 20.88
C LYS A 732 1.76 45.14 20.39
N VAL A 733 2.42 44.46 19.42
CA VAL A 733 3.32 45.12 18.48
C VAL A 733 2.87 44.82 17.06
N VAL A 734 2.46 45.88 16.36
CA VAL A 734 2.09 45.85 14.94
C VAL A 734 3.29 46.34 14.12
N PRO A 735 3.71 45.68 13.05
CA PRO A 735 4.49 46.30 12.01
C PRO A 735 3.63 46.57 10.76
N SER A 736 3.58 47.81 10.39
CA SER A 736 3.01 48.35 9.17
C SER A 736 3.86 47.97 7.94
N TYR A 737 3.25 47.45 6.92
CA TYR A 737 3.84 47.36 5.58
C TYR A 737 3.61 48.67 4.81
N LYS A 738 4.68 49.29 4.35
CA LYS A 738 4.69 50.31 3.30
C LYS A 738 5.21 49.70 2.00
N GLU A 739 4.42 49.93 0.95
CA GLU A 739 4.84 49.78 -0.44
C GLU A 739 6.08 50.64 -0.77
N ASN A 740 6.99 50.12 -1.55
CA ASN A 740 7.53 50.71 -2.79
C ASN A 740 8.85 50.06 -3.23
N LYS A 741 8.90 49.66 -4.46
CA LYS A 741 9.79 50.13 -5.55
C LYS A 741 10.31 48.98 -6.45
N GLU A 742 10.03 49.19 -7.72
CA GLU A 742 10.60 48.60 -8.91
C GLU A 742 12.12 48.35 -8.80
N ILE A 743 12.56 47.13 -9.15
CA ILE A 743 13.95 46.83 -9.45
C ILE A 743 14.01 46.21 -10.85
N SER A 744 14.69 46.92 -11.70
CA SER A 744 15.03 46.63 -13.08
C SER A 744 15.86 45.34 -13.20
N ILE A 745 15.43 44.45 -14.08
CA ILE A 745 16.16 43.23 -14.43
C ILE A 745 17.22 43.59 -15.47
N ARG A 746 18.48 43.40 -15.11
CA ARG A 746 19.60 43.35 -16.06
C ARG A 746 19.64 41.98 -16.74
N LYS A 747 19.61 42.01 -18.08
CA LYS A 747 19.90 40.86 -18.95
C LYS A 747 21.34 40.41 -18.77
N GLN A 748 21.56 39.13 -18.47
CA GLN A 748 22.80 38.44 -18.75
C GLN A 748 22.55 37.40 -19.87
N GLU A 749 23.44 37.47 -20.84
CA GLU A 749 23.47 36.66 -22.08
C GLU A 749 23.81 35.20 -21.78
N LYS A 750 23.12 34.29 -22.46
CA LYS A 750 23.38 32.84 -22.42
C LYS A 750 24.48 32.51 -23.45
N GLU A 751 25.56 31.91 -22.99
CA GLU A 751 26.50 31.17 -23.83
C GLU A 751 26.01 29.75 -24.12
N PRO A 752 26.35 29.15 -25.24
CA PRO A 752 25.72 27.93 -25.76
C PRO A 752 26.29 26.65 -25.16
N ILE A 753 25.41 25.70 -25.00
CA ILE A 753 25.58 24.39 -24.35
C ILE A 753 26.54 23.42 -25.09
N GLU A 754 27.05 23.78 -26.27
CA GLU A 754 27.94 22.92 -27.05
C GLU A 754 29.38 22.77 -26.50
N ALA A 755 29.84 23.72 -25.67
CA ALA A 755 31.18 23.66 -25.09
C ALA A 755 31.33 22.61 -23.96
N VAL A 756 30.23 22.22 -23.34
CA VAL A 756 30.25 21.28 -22.19
C VAL A 756 30.31 19.80 -22.62
N TYR A 757 29.93 19.51 -23.90
CA TYR A 757 29.91 18.12 -24.41
C TYR A 757 31.28 17.63 -24.93
N GLU A 758 32.16 18.52 -25.25
CA GLU A 758 33.53 18.13 -25.65
C GLU A 758 34.49 17.97 -24.48
N GLU A 759 34.30 18.70 -23.38
CA GLU A 759 35.06 18.51 -22.12
C GLU A 759 34.82 17.14 -21.47
N ILE A 760 33.62 16.62 -21.54
CA ILE A 760 33.28 15.31 -20.95
C ILE A 760 33.90 14.13 -21.70
N LYS A 761 34.20 14.27 -22.99
CA LYS A 761 34.83 13.21 -23.75
C LYS A 761 36.36 13.16 -23.55
N HIS A 762 36.97 14.25 -23.14
CA HIS A 762 38.41 14.30 -22.92
C HIS A 762 38.87 13.78 -21.57
N ASP A 763 37.95 13.71 -20.56
CA ASP A 763 38.25 13.22 -19.21
C ASP A 763 38.08 11.69 -19.03
N GLN A 764 37.42 11.01 -19.97
CA GLN A 764 37.26 9.55 -19.89
C GLN A 764 38.47 8.73 -20.39
N GLU A 765 39.48 9.35 -21.05
CA GLU A 765 40.66 8.63 -21.51
C GLU A 765 41.90 8.71 -20.60
N LYS A 766 41.85 9.40 -19.46
CA LYS A 766 43.02 9.60 -18.58
C LYS A 766 42.88 9.08 -17.15
N GLN A 767 42.02 8.14 -16.85
CA GLN A 767 42.00 7.53 -15.50
C GLN A 767 42.81 6.23 -15.46
N LYS A 768 44.09 6.36 -15.18
CA LYS A 768 44.94 5.36 -14.52
C LYS A 768 45.75 6.09 -13.46
N THR A 769 45.45 5.73 -12.16
CA THR A 769 46.07 6.06 -10.89
C THR A 769 45.38 7.14 -10.04
N PRO A 770 45.11 6.85 -8.76
CA PRO A 770 44.48 7.81 -7.85
C PRO A 770 45.51 8.81 -7.33
N LYS A 771 45.21 10.11 -7.49
CA LYS A 771 45.90 11.20 -6.79
C LYS A 771 44.96 11.79 -5.77
N GLU A 772 45.48 12.00 -4.57
CA GLU A 772 44.89 12.64 -3.40
C GLU A 772 44.07 13.89 -3.74
N ILE A 773 42.85 13.91 -3.33
CA ILE A 773 41.95 15.07 -3.39
C ILE A 773 42.20 15.89 -2.15
N LYS A 774 42.80 17.07 -2.29
CA LYS A 774 42.85 18.07 -1.20
C LYS A 774 41.48 18.76 -1.19
N TYR A 775 40.78 18.62 -0.06
CA TYR A 775 39.62 19.42 0.26
C TYR A 775 40.04 20.85 0.60
N GLU A 776 39.49 21.85 -0.08
CA GLU A 776 39.46 23.22 0.40
C GLU A 776 38.43 23.34 1.52
N PRO A 777 38.73 24.04 2.61
CA PRO A 777 37.79 24.16 3.73
C PRO A 777 36.55 24.95 3.31
N TYR A 778 35.38 24.40 3.66
CA TYR A 778 34.09 25.07 3.54
C TYR A 778 34.09 26.31 4.44
N GLU A 779 33.79 27.49 3.88
CA GLU A 779 33.59 28.72 4.66
C GLU A 779 32.20 28.66 5.32
N GLU A 780 32.17 28.42 6.62
CA GLU A 780 30.97 28.46 7.45
C GLU A 780 30.34 29.85 7.40
N ASN A 781 29.03 29.91 7.09
CA ASN A 781 28.29 31.17 7.17
C ASN A 781 27.91 31.48 8.64
N ASP A 782 27.54 32.75 8.89
CA ASP A 782 27.22 33.23 10.25
C ASP A 782 25.95 32.57 10.86
N GLU A 783 25.11 31.91 10.07
CA GLU A 783 23.93 31.18 10.55
C GLU A 783 24.32 29.78 11.05
N ASP A 784 25.26 29.11 10.39
CA ASP A 784 25.77 27.80 10.80
C ASP A 784 26.54 27.91 12.12
N LYS A 785 27.33 28.99 12.31
CA LYS A 785 28.02 29.27 13.59
C LYS A 785 27.05 29.46 14.75
N LYS A 786 25.96 30.21 14.53
CA LYS A 786 24.94 30.41 15.57
C LYS A 786 24.21 29.13 15.92
N MET A 787 24.00 28.24 14.95
CA MET A 787 23.35 26.94 15.18
C MET A 787 24.27 26.00 15.97
N ILE A 788 25.57 26.02 15.69
CA ILE A 788 26.56 25.23 16.45
C ILE A 788 26.65 25.73 17.88
N GLU A 789 26.72 27.06 18.12
CA GLU A 789 26.73 27.64 19.46
C GLU A 789 25.47 27.27 20.27
N MET A 790 24.30 27.26 19.62
CA MET A 790 23.03 26.88 20.26
C MET A 790 22.99 25.39 20.63
N LEU A 791 23.53 24.52 19.79
CA LEU A 791 23.64 23.09 20.08
C LEU A 791 24.66 22.78 21.20
N GLU A 792 25.77 23.48 21.22
CA GLU A 792 26.76 23.39 22.31
C GLU A 792 26.19 23.87 23.66
N GLN A 793 25.38 24.91 23.65
CA GLN A 793 24.67 25.37 24.86
C GLN A 793 23.71 24.30 25.39
N GLN A 794 22.89 23.69 24.51
CA GLN A 794 21.97 22.62 24.89
C GLN A 794 22.70 21.38 25.45
N VAL A 795 23.81 21.01 24.86
CA VAL A 795 24.63 19.88 25.33
C VAL A 795 25.24 20.18 26.73
N ASN A 796 25.63 21.41 26.97
CA ASN A 796 26.18 21.80 28.27
C ASN A 796 25.10 21.89 29.37
N GLU A 797 23.89 22.38 29.05
CA GLU A 797 22.73 22.35 29.94
C GLU A 797 22.34 20.92 30.31
N TYR A 798 22.32 19.99 29.33
CA TYR A 798 22.04 18.58 29.57
C TYR A 798 23.12 17.90 30.45
N LYS A 799 24.38 18.27 30.30
CA LYS A 799 25.47 17.77 31.16
C LYS A 799 25.35 18.28 32.60
N GLU A 800 24.99 19.54 32.80
CA GLU A 800 24.78 20.10 34.13
C GLU A 800 23.54 19.52 34.83
N GLU A 801 22.48 19.22 34.09
CA GLU A 801 21.27 18.57 34.60
C GLU A 801 21.57 17.11 35.04
N LYS A 802 22.43 16.41 34.28
CA LYS A 802 22.87 15.05 34.56
C LYS A 802 23.80 14.98 35.77
N GLU A 803 24.65 16.00 36.01
CA GLU A 803 25.47 16.11 37.20
C GLU A 803 24.67 16.45 38.47
N LYS A 804 23.59 17.23 38.35
CA LYS A 804 22.68 17.54 39.47
C LYS A 804 21.81 16.36 39.89
N ASN A 805 21.55 15.39 38.99
CA ASN A 805 20.75 14.19 39.29
C ASN A 805 21.54 12.97 39.75
N ASN A 806 22.88 13.05 39.79
CA ASN A 806 23.77 11.96 40.24
C ASN A 806 24.19 12.12 41.74
N MET A 807 23.18 12.05 42.65
CA MET A 807 23.39 11.90 44.08
C MET A 807 23.17 10.44 44.52
N PHE A 808 23.87 9.48 43.91
CA PHE A 808 24.08 8.14 44.48
C PHE A 808 25.43 7.62 43.96
N LYS A 809 26.45 7.57 44.86
CA LYS A 809 27.73 6.93 44.58
C LYS A 809 27.64 5.42 44.80
N PRO A 810 28.13 4.60 43.87
CA PRO A 810 28.78 3.35 44.23
C PRO A 810 30.30 3.51 44.13
N THR A 811 30.96 3.16 45.21
CA THR A 811 32.39 2.98 45.32
C THR A 811 32.84 1.78 44.49
N THR A 812 33.45 2.02 43.35
CA THR A 812 34.53 1.16 42.80
C THR A 812 35.31 1.96 41.74
N THR A 813 36.56 2.20 42.05
CA THR A 813 37.56 2.83 41.20
C THR A 813 37.92 1.91 40.04
N ILE A 814 37.58 2.26 38.79
CA ILE A 814 38.20 1.69 37.58
C ILE A 814 39.21 2.72 37.08
N LYS A 815 40.45 2.26 36.89
CA LYS A 815 41.58 3.08 36.42
C LYS A 815 41.38 3.45 34.94
N LEU A 816 41.76 4.70 34.63
CA LEU A 816 41.58 5.40 33.35
C LEU A 816 42.65 5.03 32.30
N ASP A 817 43.13 3.79 32.25
CA ASP A 817 44.17 3.38 31.30
C ASP A 817 43.68 2.43 30.17
N ASP A 818 42.36 2.12 30.13
CA ASP A 818 41.79 1.16 29.17
C ASP A 818 40.87 1.80 28.09
N VAL A 819 40.89 3.13 27.88
CA VAL A 819 40.01 3.83 26.90
C VAL A 819 40.78 4.30 25.65
N ALA A 820 42.03 3.84 25.44
CA ALA A 820 42.84 4.29 24.29
C ALA A 820 42.74 3.42 23.01
N ASP A 821 41.89 2.39 22.99
CA ASP A 821 41.79 1.48 21.81
C ASP A 821 40.48 1.58 21.00
N ASP A 822 39.54 2.48 21.36
CA ASP A 822 38.28 2.61 20.62
C ASP A 822 38.35 3.52 19.37
N GLU A 823 39.42 4.30 19.18
CA GLU A 823 39.60 5.07 17.93
C GLU A 823 39.97 4.21 16.71
N LYS A 824 40.46 2.99 16.90
CA LYS A 824 40.75 2.06 15.79
C LYS A 824 39.57 1.23 15.31
N PHE A 825 38.46 1.26 16.03
CA PHE A 825 37.24 0.52 15.64
C PHE A 825 36.46 1.28 14.59
N PHE A 826 36.53 2.62 14.56
CA PHE A 826 35.81 3.44 13.58
C PHE A 826 36.51 3.58 12.22
N ASP A 827 37.83 3.43 12.16
CA ASP A 827 38.59 3.54 10.90
C ASP A 827 38.45 2.31 9.98
N ASN A 828 37.98 1.17 10.48
CA ASN A 828 37.78 -0.05 9.69
C ASN A 828 36.35 -0.22 9.15
N PHE A 829 35.41 0.75 9.35
CA PHE A 829 34.02 0.60 8.93
C PHE A 829 33.71 1.28 7.59
N PHE A 830 34.69 2.00 7.00
CA PHE A 830 34.52 2.73 5.74
C PHE A 830 35.39 2.24 4.59
N ASP A 831 36.10 1.11 4.73
CA ASP A 831 36.99 0.54 3.70
C ASP A 831 36.55 -0.85 3.19
N ASP A 832 35.22 -1.14 3.14
CA ASP A 832 34.70 -2.28 2.36
C ASP A 832 33.49 -1.88 1.52
#